data_292f04b98b0e68c299d0a4abdda4c3dd
#
_entry.id   292f04b98b0e68c299d0a4abdda4c3dd
#
_cell.length_a   1.000
_cell.length_b   1.000
_cell.length_c   1.000
_cell.angle_alpha   90.00
_cell.angle_beta   90.00
_cell.angle_gamma   90.00
#
_symmetry.space_group_name_H-M   'P 1'
#
loop_
_entity.id
_entity.type
_entity.pdbx_description
1 polymer ?
#
loop_
_entity_poly.entity_id
_entity_poly.type
_entity_poly.pdbx_seq_one_letter_code
_entity_poly.pdbx_strand_id
1 'polypeptide(L)'
;MTTKFKHDHWTKGVTERVNHLRDTFWKFEPSVDIERSVIYTRTYKETEAEDTIIRRATSFKNYMNERTIDILPGELIVGTSGKAPKSFIFCPDVCFGWVEAELDEIDTREQDPYAITEEDRELIRNELIPYWRGKSMEEYFMANVSDELRNVAVGTCVVYGENKTTVGGGETAVGFENIILKKGYKGIKEEAEAKLAELDENGIENFDKMQVYRSMILSCEAMKIQSDRYADLAEKMAAEETDETRKQELLTIAESCRRVPWEPPRTFREAVQAINLVEVALYCDEISSGYNIGRFDQYLYPYYKRDKEAGILTEQDALELLECLWLKIAESLYGLSKDGAEFYVGYQPYHGVTLGGVNEKGEDAVNELSFMGIQATMDLQMNSPTINIRVNKANTNEFLLKIADLIACGTGQPSVHFDESAMEMLRRSGVDESELWNYTLVGCVSPQMAGETTQWNEGSRYSYPTAVEWALYDGYSYIFDRQMGLHTGDPTTFKTYEEFEAAVKKQMAYLVGCACRCSQLAERAQQIRLPKPFRDCCVAGPMESGKDIMYKGSSKYFAGPGLLVTGVADYADSMAAVKKLVYDDKKITMAELIDALRKDFEGYDDLRYMLIHDAPKYGNDDPYVDDIAKDCVKYSGDVADSYTSIFGSHYANGLVPVMANVPHGKAIWALPSGRKAKEPLADGMSPYPGYDKHGPTAVLKSVCDVNHADCRAGTLLNLKLTPQLIKDKAGKQKLVALLRSEEVMGGFHVQFNVVDRDTLLDAQKHPENYSDLLVRVAGYSAFFVDLRKEAQDLIINRTEVSAW
;
A
#
# COMPACT_ATOMS: atom_id res chain seq x y z
N MET A 1 -14.25 -18.95 -7.57
CA MET A 1 -15.05 -18.75 -8.82
C MET A 1 -14.28 -17.77 -9.67
N THR A 2 -13.79 -18.18 -10.84
CA THR A 2 -13.21 -17.27 -11.80
C THR A 2 -14.27 -16.28 -12.23
N THR A 3 -14.07 -15.01 -11.94
CA THR A 3 -14.93 -13.94 -12.41
C THR A 3 -14.95 -13.96 -13.93
N LYS A 4 -16.07 -14.35 -14.54
CA LYS A 4 -16.23 -14.29 -15.98
C LYS A 4 -16.58 -12.86 -16.36
N PHE A 5 -15.55 -12.09 -16.66
CA PHE A 5 -15.72 -10.73 -17.13
C PHE A 5 -16.49 -10.65 -18.43
N LYS A 6 -17.44 -9.73 -18.49
CA LYS A 6 -18.03 -9.25 -19.75
C LYS A 6 -17.44 -7.87 -20.02
N HIS A 7 -16.49 -7.80 -20.95
CA HIS A 7 -15.68 -6.61 -21.22
C HIS A 7 -16.18 -5.77 -22.38
N ASP A 8 -17.38 -6.00 -22.88
CA ASP A 8 -17.88 -5.37 -24.12
C ASP A 8 -17.86 -3.83 -24.07
N HIS A 9 -17.96 -3.24 -22.89
CA HIS A 9 -17.93 -1.78 -22.71
C HIS A 9 -16.50 -1.21 -22.53
N TRP A 10 -15.51 -2.06 -22.21
CA TRP A 10 -14.13 -1.64 -21.98
C TRP A 10 -13.24 -1.69 -23.22
N THR A 11 -13.68 -2.40 -24.25
CA THR A 11 -12.89 -2.63 -25.46
C THR A 11 -12.86 -1.45 -26.42
N LYS A 12 -13.67 -0.43 -26.20
CA LYS A 12 -13.74 0.73 -27.09
C LYS A 12 -12.52 1.64 -26.89
N GLY A 13 -11.68 1.68 -27.93
CA GLY A 13 -10.43 2.45 -27.92
C GLY A 13 -9.17 1.63 -27.67
N VAL A 14 -9.31 0.41 -27.14
CA VAL A 14 -8.20 -0.52 -26.88
C VAL A 14 -7.87 -1.34 -28.14
N THR A 15 -6.58 -1.64 -28.36
CA THR A 15 -6.19 -2.46 -29.50
C THR A 15 -6.61 -3.92 -29.33
N GLU A 16 -6.72 -4.69 -30.42
CA GLU A 16 -7.00 -6.12 -30.35
C GLU A 16 -5.95 -6.86 -29.52
N ARG A 17 -4.70 -6.44 -29.57
CA ARG A 17 -3.61 -6.98 -28.77
C ARG A 17 -3.88 -6.82 -27.28
N VAL A 18 -4.14 -5.59 -26.85
CA VAL A 18 -4.36 -5.27 -25.43
C VAL A 18 -5.58 -6.00 -24.89
N ASN A 19 -6.65 -6.10 -25.70
CA ASN A 19 -7.82 -6.93 -25.35
C ASN A 19 -7.44 -8.38 -25.16
N HIS A 20 -6.66 -8.96 -26.11
CA HIS A 20 -6.20 -10.34 -26.02
C HIS A 20 -5.36 -10.59 -24.76
N LEU A 21 -4.42 -9.69 -24.43
CA LEU A 21 -3.58 -9.80 -23.23
C LEU A 21 -4.41 -9.72 -21.96
N ARG A 22 -5.38 -8.79 -21.89
CA ARG A 22 -6.30 -8.67 -20.76
C ARG A 22 -7.17 -9.90 -20.58
N ASP A 23 -7.73 -10.43 -21.66
CA ASP A 23 -8.53 -11.66 -21.65
C ASP A 23 -7.66 -12.87 -21.22
N THR A 24 -6.41 -12.88 -21.61
CA THR A 24 -5.44 -13.91 -21.20
C THR A 24 -5.12 -13.80 -19.72
N PHE A 25 -4.87 -12.59 -19.21
CA PHE A 25 -4.67 -12.33 -17.79
C PHE A 25 -5.82 -12.87 -16.92
N TRP A 26 -7.08 -12.69 -17.37
CA TRP A 26 -8.24 -13.16 -16.62
C TRP A 26 -8.42 -14.69 -16.61
N LYS A 27 -7.76 -15.42 -17.50
CA LYS A 27 -7.78 -16.89 -17.50
C LYS A 27 -6.89 -17.52 -16.45
N PHE A 28 -5.88 -16.78 -15.97
CA PHE A 28 -5.01 -17.27 -14.91
C PHE A 28 -5.74 -17.23 -13.56
N GLU A 29 -5.62 -18.34 -12.83
CA GLU A 29 -6.10 -18.43 -11.44
C GLU A 29 -4.95 -18.12 -10.48
N PRO A 30 -5.23 -17.44 -9.35
CA PRO A 30 -4.24 -17.29 -8.28
C PRO A 30 -3.71 -18.64 -7.84
N SER A 31 -2.40 -18.83 -7.83
CA SER A 31 -1.79 -20.12 -7.51
C SER A 31 -0.51 -19.99 -6.70
N VAL A 32 -0.21 -20.99 -5.88
CA VAL A 32 1.03 -21.06 -5.11
C VAL A 32 2.20 -21.37 -6.06
N ASP A 33 3.28 -20.62 -5.92
CA ASP A 33 4.55 -20.86 -6.60
C ASP A 33 5.66 -21.10 -5.59
N ILE A 34 6.25 -22.29 -5.62
CA ILE A 34 7.31 -22.70 -4.69
C ILE A 34 8.71 -22.70 -5.30
N GLU A 35 8.87 -22.31 -6.57
CA GLU A 35 10.19 -22.37 -7.23
C GLU A 35 11.25 -21.57 -6.46
N ARG A 36 10.89 -20.36 -5.99
CA ARG A 36 11.78 -19.55 -5.17
C ARG A 36 12.17 -20.27 -3.90
N SER A 37 11.21 -20.83 -3.18
CA SER A 37 11.45 -21.54 -1.92
C SER A 37 12.41 -22.71 -2.09
N VAL A 38 12.26 -23.50 -3.15
CA VAL A 38 13.10 -24.65 -3.45
C VAL A 38 14.54 -24.20 -3.71
N ILE A 39 14.72 -23.20 -4.57
CA ILE A 39 16.03 -22.70 -4.98
C ILE A 39 16.73 -22.02 -3.78
N TYR A 40 16.01 -21.18 -3.04
CA TYR A 40 16.55 -20.53 -1.83
C TYR A 40 16.93 -21.55 -0.77
N THR A 41 16.10 -22.56 -0.51
CA THR A 41 16.40 -23.62 0.48
C THR A 41 17.67 -24.37 0.10
N ARG A 42 17.82 -24.76 -1.17
CA ARG A 42 19.05 -25.41 -1.67
C ARG A 42 20.26 -24.50 -1.49
N THR A 43 20.19 -23.27 -1.97
CA THR A 43 21.30 -22.31 -1.89
C THR A 43 21.70 -22.03 -0.45
N TYR A 44 20.73 -21.88 0.47
CA TYR A 44 21.02 -21.68 1.89
C TYR A 44 21.70 -22.89 2.53
N LYS A 45 21.40 -24.13 2.11
CA LYS A 45 22.13 -25.33 2.54
C LYS A 45 23.56 -25.34 2.03
N GLU A 46 23.81 -24.83 0.83
CA GLU A 46 25.14 -24.80 0.19
C GLU A 46 26.02 -23.66 0.73
N THR A 47 25.43 -22.61 1.29
CA THR A 47 26.11 -21.39 1.73
C THR A 47 26.04 -21.16 3.25
N GLU A 48 25.96 -22.21 4.06
CA GLU A 48 25.77 -22.08 5.51
C GLU A 48 26.91 -21.33 6.23
N ALA A 49 28.11 -21.32 5.65
CA ALA A 49 29.28 -20.62 6.21
C ALA A 49 29.35 -19.14 5.81
N GLU A 50 28.48 -18.68 4.92
CA GLU A 50 28.48 -17.30 4.41
C GLU A 50 27.59 -16.38 5.25
N ASP A 51 27.86 -15.08 5.19
CA ASP A 51 26.99 -14.08 5.79
C ASP A 51 25.59 -14.06 5.17
N THR A 52 24.58 -13.73 5.96
CA THR A 52 23.17 -13.72 5.51
C THR A 52 22.97 -12.89 4.26
N ILE A 53 23.63 -11.74 4.11
CA ILE A 53 23.49 -10.87 2.93
C ILE A 53 24.05 -11.53 1.67
N ILE A 54 25.15 -12.26 1.79
CA ILE A 54 25.74 -13.02 0.67
C ILE A 54 24.86 -14.21 0.29
N ARG A 55 24.39 -14.97 1.30
CA ARG A 55 23.46 -16.09 1.10
C ARG A 55 22.22 -15.64 0.33
N ARG A 56 21.65 -14.50 0.72
CA ARG A 56 20.46 -13.94 0.09
C ARG A 56 20.74 -13.51 -1.35
N ALA A 57 21.83 -12.76 -1.60
CA ALA A 57 22.21 -12.33 -2.95
C ALA A 57 22.52 -13.51 -3.86
N THR A 58 23.19 -14.54 -3.35
CA THR A 58 23.47 -15.78 -4.10
C THR A 58 22.18 -16.54 -4.42
N SER A 59 21.25 -16.62 -3.48
CA SER A 59 19.94 -17.24 -3.70
C SER A 59 19.12 -16.51 -4.75
N PHE A 60 19.11 -15.18 -4.71
CA PHE A 60 18.46 -14.35 -5.70
C PHE A 60 19.06 -14.57 -7.11
N LYS A 61 20.39 -14.59 -7.21
CA LYS A 61 21.07 -14.86 -8.47
C LYS A 61 20.74 -16.25 -9.02
N ASN A 62 20.76 -17.28 -8.18
CA ASN A 62 20.37 -18.64 -8.56
C ASN A 62 18.91 -18.71 -9.00
N TYR A 63 18.01 -18.02 -8.29
CA TYR A 63 16.62 -17.94 -8.67
C TYR A 63 16.42 -17.29 -10.04
N MET A 64 17.07 -16.17 -10.32
CA MET A 64 17.03 -15.52 -11.63
C MET A 64 17.62 -16.39 -12.76
N ASN A 65 18.56 -17.26 -12.41
CA ASN A 65 19.15 -18.21 -13.37
C ASN A 65 18.28 -19.43 -13.67
N GLU A 66 17.48 -19.89 -12.71
CA GLU A 66 16.82 -21.19 -12.80
C GLU A 66 15.30 -21.13 -12.94
N ARG A 67 14.67 -20.06 -12.42
CA ARG A 67 13.22 -19.93 -12.40
C ARG A 67 12.59 -20.11 -13.78
N THR A 68 11.36 -20.60 -13.81
CA THR A 68 10.55 -20.64 -15.03
C THR A 68 10.30 -19.23 -15.56
N ILE A 69 10.48 -19.04 -16.86
CA ILE A 69 10.14 -17.81 -17.60
C ILE A 69 9.35 -18.16 -18.85
N ASP A 70 8.46 -17.27 -19.27
CA ASP A 70 7.66 -17.43 -20.47
C ASP A 70 7.43 -16.06 -21.15
N ILE A 71 7.06 -16.12 -22.44
CA ILE A 71 6.61 -14.98 -23.24
C ILE A 71 5.25 -15.35 -23.82
N LEU A 72 4.20 -14.74 -23.29
CA LEU A 72 2.85 -15.03 -23.71
C LEU A 72 2.54 -14.50 -25.14
N PRO A 73 1.60 -15.13 -25.87
CA PRO A 73 1.20 -14.65 -27.18
C PRO A 73 0.73 -13.18 -27.14
N GLY A 74 1.31 -12.35 -27.99
CA GLY A 74 0.97 -10.93 -28.11
C GLY A 74 1.72 -9.99 -27.16
N GLU A 75 2.48 -10.46 -26.18
CA GLU A 75 3.28 -9.60 -25.31
C GLU A 75 4.30 -8.75 -26.07
N LEU A 76 4.38 -7.48 -25.73
CA LEU A 76 5.40 -6.53 -26.19
C LEU A 76 6.41 -6.19 -25.09
N ILE A 77 6.00 -6.34 -23.84
CA ILE A 77 6.80 -6.19 -22.62
C ILE A 77 6.78 -7.53 -21.91
N VAL A 78 7.95 -8.02 -21.55
CA VAL A 78 8.13 -9.36 -20.98
C VAL A 78 8.66 -9.31 -19.55
N GLY A 79 8.36 -10.33 -18.79
CA GLY A 79 8.74 -10.49 -17.39
C GLY A 79 7.51 -10.67 -16.50
N THR A 80 7.51 -11.77 -15.73
CA THR A 80 6.45 -12.14 -14.77
C THR A 80 7.11 -12.51 -13.45
N SER A 81 6.52 -12.15 -12.33
CA SER A 81 7.13 -12.35 -10.99
C SER A 81 7.22 -13.83 -10.58
N GLY A 82 6.20 -14.63 -10.86
CA GLY A 82 6.20 -16.08 -10.62
C GLY A 82 6.34 -16.91 -11.91
N LYS A 83 6.06 -18.21 -11.82
CA LYS A 83 6.04 -19.12 -12.96
C LYS A 83 4.92 -18.81 -13.97
N ALA A 84 3.90 -18.06 -13.54
CA ALA A 84 2.79 -17.57 -14.35
C ALA A 84 2.23 -16.27 -13.75
N PRO A 85 1.42 -15.48 -14.49
CA PRO A 85 0.65 -14.39 -13.92
C PRO A 85 -0.20 -14.84 -12.72
N LYS A 86 -0.37 -13.97 -11.74
CA LYS A 86 -1.10 -14.25 -10.48
C LYS A 86 -0.50 -15.38 -9.64
N SER A 87 0.82 -15.54 -9.64
CA SER A 87 1.52 -16.45 -8.74
C SER A 87 1.71 -15.84 -7.36
N PHE A 88 1.27 -16.54 -6.31
CA PHE A 88 1.71 -16.30 -4.95
C PHE A 88 3.06 -16.99 -4.74
N ILE A 89 4.13 -16.22 -4.70
CA ILE A 89 5.48 -16.75 -4.45
C ILE A 89 5.63 -17.06 -2.96
N PHE A 90 5.75 -18.32 -2.61
CA PHE A 90 5.95 -18.74 -1.22
C PHE A 90 7.38 -18.44 -0.75
N CYS A 91 7.52 -17.76 0.40
CA CYS A 91 8.80 -17.31 0.94
C CYS A 91 8.97 -17.70 2.40
N PRO A 92 9.39 -18.93 2.67
CA PRO A 92 9.53 -19.43 4.04
C PRO A 92 10.69 -18.78 4.82
N ASP A 93 11.64 -18.12 4.14
CA ASP A 93 12.66 -17.26 4.75
C ASP A 93 12.04 -16.03 5.43
N VAL A 94 10.92 -15.56 4.93
CA VAL A 94 10.14 -14.46 5.48
C VAL A 94 9.15 -14.97 6.52
N CYS A 95 8.16 -15.73 6.06
CA CYS A 95 7.05 -16.22 6.88
C CYS A 95 6.52 -17.55 6.32
N PHE A 96 6.22 -18.48 7.19
CA PHE A 96 5.55 -19.72 6.80
C PHE A 96 4.43 -20.15 7.76
N GLY A 97 4.33 -19.53 8.95
CA GLY A 97 3.41 -19.96 9.99
C GLY A 97 1.95 -20.01 9.54
N TRP A 98 1.47 -19.00 8.83
CA TRP A 98 0.11 -19.01 8.31
C TRP A 98 -0.09 -20.03 7.17
N VAL A 99 0.92 -20.21 6.29
CA VAL A 99 0.87 -21.21 5.23
C VAL A 99 0.80 -22.60 5.83
N GLU A 100 1.59 -22.89 6.87
CA GLU A 100 1.53 -24.17 7.60
C GLU A 100 0.16 -24.42 8.21
N ALA A 101 -0.43 -23.40 8.83
CA ALA A 101 -1.74 -23.49 9.47
C ALA A 101 -2.90 -23.68 8.47
N GLU A 102 -2.81 -23.10 7.29
CA GLU A 102 -3.88 -23.08 6.28
C GLU A 102 -3.61 -24.02 5.08
N LEU A 103 -2.51 -24.75 5.06
CA LEU A 103 -2.02 -25.51 3.91
C LEU A 103 -3.05 -26.48 3.33
N ASP A 104 -3.86 -27.09 4.17
CA ASP A 104 -4.87 -28.08 3.76
C ASP A 104 -6.15 -27.47 3.20
N GLU A 105 -6.34 -26.16 3.37
CA GLU A 105 -7.54 -25.44 2.93
C GLU A 105 -7.26 -24.20 2.08
N ILE A 106 -5.99 -23.96 1.73
CA ILE A 106 -5.53 -22.75 1.04
C ILE A 106 -6.19 -22.55 -0.33
N ASP A 107 -6.59 -23.63 -1.00
CA ASP A 107 -7.28 -23.66 -2.29
C ASP A 107 -8.81 -23.67 -2.19
N THR A 108 -9.36 -23.88 -1.00
CA THR A 108 -10.81 -24.00 -0.75
C THR A 108 -11.36 -22.94 0.19
N ARG A 109 -10.51 -22.12 0.78
CA ARG A 109 -10.93 -21.04 1.68
C ARG A 109 -11.82 -20.00 0.98
N GLU A 110 -12.72 -19.38 1.72
CA GLU A 110 -13.74 -18.47 1.19
C GLU A 110 -13.13 -17.22 0.57
N GLN A 111 -12.11 -16.64 1.22
CA GLN A 111 -11.45 -15.39 0.79
C GLN A 111 -10.08 -15.66 0.21
N ASP A 112 -9.84 -15.14 -0.98
CA ASP A 112 -8.54 -15.16 -1.68
C ASP A 112 -7.90 -16.57 -1.73
N PRO A 113 -8.58 -17.60 -2.29
CA PRO A 113 -8.01 -18.94 -2.41
C PRO A 113 -6.87 -19.00 -3.43
N TYR A 114 -5.89 -19.87 -3.19
CA TYR A 114 -4.77 -20.12 -4.10
C TYR A 114 -4.74 -21.56 -4.54
N ALA A 115 -4.81 -21.81 -5.84
CA ALA A 115 -4.62 -23.17 -6.38
C ALA A 115 -3.23 -23.70 -6.02
N ILE A 116 -3.15 -24.97 -5.63
CA ILE A 116 -1.90 -25.64 -5.26
C ILE A 116 -1.97 -27.12 -5.70
N THR A 117 -0.85 -27.67 -6.15
CA THR A 117 -0.75 -29.11 -6.44
C THR A 117 -0.49 -29.89 -5.16
N GLU A 118 -0.86 -31.18 -5.14
CA GLU A 118 -0.56 -32.03 -3.98
C GLU A 118 0.95 -32.25 -3.83
N GLU A 119 1.70 -32.30 -4.92
CA GLU A 119 3.16 -32.39 -4.91
C GLU A 119 3.79 -31.18 -4.23
N ASP A 120 3.35 -29.96 -4.57
CA ASP A 120 3.82 -28.71 -3.95
C ASP A 120 3.44 -28.67 -2.46
N ARG A 121 2.24 -29.14 -2.11
CA ARG A 121 1.75 -29.21 -0.73
C ARG A 121 2.62 -30.14 0.14
N GLU A 122 2.95 -31.30 -0.39
CA GLU A 122 3.83 -32.26 0.30
C GLU A 122 5.25 -31.71 0.44
N LEU A 123 5.79 -31.03 -0.58
CA LEU A 123 7.12 -30.46 -0.55
C LEU A 123 7.21 -29.30 0.48
N ILE A 124 6.21 -28.44 0.53
CA ILE A 124 6.08 -27.41 1.55
C ILE A 124 6.12 -28.03 2.96
N ARG A 125 5.28 -29.04 3.19
CA ARG A 125 5.12 -29.67 4.52
C ARG A 125 6.33 -30.46 4.96
N ASN A 126 6.92 -31.23 4.07
CA ASN A 126 7.93 -32.23 4.43
C ASN A 126 9.38 -31.75 4.28
N GLU A 127 9.63 -30.72 3.47
CA GLU A 127 11.01 -30.27 3.21
C GLU A 127 11.22 -28.79 3.47
N LEU A 128 10.37 -27.89 2.92
CA LEU A 128 10.62 -26.46 2.97
C LEU A 128 10.43 -25.92 4.40
N ILE A 129 9.26 -26.11 4.99
CA ILE A 129 8.98 -25.63 6.35
C ILE A 129 9.95 -26.24 7.37
N PRO A 130 10.22 -27.56 7.39
CA PRO A 130 11.18 -28.14 8.32
C PRO A 130 12.59 -27.55 8.26
N TYR A 131 13.07 -27.19 7.06
CA TYR A 131 14.37 -26.52 6.93
C TYR A 131 14.36 -25.11 7.51
N TRP A 132 13.29 -24.34 7.25
CA TRP A 132 13.21 -22.93 7.67
C TRP A 132 12.81 -22.75 9.14
N ARG A 133 12.40 -23.80 9.83
CA ARG A 133 12.06 -23.76 11.26
C ARG A 133 13.22 -23.19 12.08
N GLY A 134 12.93 -22.13 12.86
CA GLY A 134 13.90 -21.38 13.66
C GLY A 134 14.76 -20.37 12.85
N LYS A 135 14.52 -20.21 11.52
CA LYS A 135 15.35 -19.37 10.65
C LYS A 135 14.59 -18.24 10.00
N SER A 136 13.24 -18.29 9.94
CA SER A 136 12.42 -17.25 9.32
C SER A 136 12.46 -15.93 10.10
N MET A 137 12.11 -14.85 9.41
CA MET A 137 11.96 -13.54 10.04
C MET A 137 10.80 -13.53 11.05
N GLU A 138 9.65 -14.11 10.66
CA GLU A 138 8.48 -14.24 11.53
C GLU A 138 8.82 -14.90 12.87
N GLU A 139 9.52 -16.05 12.84
CA GLU A 139 9.88 -16.76 14.06
C GLU A 139 10.87 -15.98 14.92
N TYR A 140 11.77 -15.18 14.30
CA TYR A 140 12.63 -14.27 15.05
C TYR A 140 11.81 -13.23 15.83
N PHE A 141 10.80 -12.62 15.18
CA PHE A 141 9.89 -11.70 15.85
C PHE A 141 9.15 -12.38 16.98
N MET A 142 8.52 -13.53 16.71
CA MET A 142 7.71 -14.27 17.68
C MET A 142 8.52 -14.75 18.89
N ALA A 143 9.78 -15.09 18.72
CA ALA A 143 10.68 -15.51 19.80
C ALA A 143 11.13 -14.34 20.71
N ASN A 144 11.07 -13.10 20.20
CA ASN A 144 11.60 -11.93 20.92
C ASN A 144 10.50 -10.94 21.37
N VAL A 145 9.23 -11.17 21.02
CA VAL A 145 8.13 -10.34 21.51
C VAL A 145 7.91 -10.56 22.99
N SER A 146 7.89 -9.47 23.78
CA SER A 146 7.67 -9.53 25.23
C SER A 146 6.24 -9.94 25.57
N ASP A 147 6.01 -10.44 26.77
CA ASP A 147 4.65 -10.81 27.23
C ASP A 147 3.69 -9.63 27.20
N GLU A 148 4.17 -8.43 27.54
CA GLU A 148 3.38 -7.19 27.46
C GLU A 148 2.91 -6.92 26.02
N LEU A 149 3.82 -6.94 25.05
CA LEU A 149 3.48 -6.72 23.64
C LEU A 149 2.65 -7.87 23.08
N ARG A 150 2.95 -9.12 23.48
CA ARG A 150 2.17 -10.30 23.08
C ARG A 150 0.72 -10.17 23.52
N ASN A 151 0.48 -9.65 24.73
CA ASN A 151 -0.86 -9.46 25.25
C ASN A 151 -1.70 -8.49 24.41
N VAL A 152 -1.07 -7.51 23.79
CA VAL A 152 -1.75 -6.43 23.05
C VAL A 152 -1.71 -6.64 21.52
N ALA A 153 -0.64 -7.26 21.00
CA ALA A 153 -0.37 -7.24 19.57
C ALA A 153 -0.56 -8.61 18.89
N VAL A 154 -0.19 -9.73 19.54
CA VAL A 154 -0.19 -11.04 18.87
C VAL A 154 -1.59 -11.64 18.86
N GLY A 155 -2.16 -11.86 17.67
CA GLY A 155 -3.48 -12.47 17.47
C GLY A 155 -4.67 -11.64 17.99
N THR A 156 -4.50 -10.33 18.19
CA THR A 156 -5.56 -9.50 18.80
C THR A 156 -6.16 -8.45 17.87
N CYS A 157 -5.48 -8.05 16.83
CA CYS A 157 -5.81 -6.90 15.99
C CYS A 157 -5.94 -5.56 16.73
N VAL A 158 -5.64 -5.49 18.04
CA VAL A 158 -5.63 -4.23 18.80
C VAL A 158 -4.44 -3.37 18.38
N VAL A 159 -3.26 -4.00 18.38
CA VAL A 159 -2.07 -3.53 17.66
C VAL A 159 -1.70 -4.61 16.66
N TYR A 160 -1.76 -4.31 15.38
CA TYR A 160 -1.35 -5.26 14.34
C TYR A 160 0.12 -5.03 13.96
N GLY A 161 1.01 -5.53 14.82
CA GLY A 161 2.47 -5.47 14.62
C GLY A 161 3.02 -6.65 13.82
N GLU A 162 2.29 -7.76 13.74
CA GLU A 162 2.68 -8.96 12.99
C GLU A 162 2.69 -8.75 11.48
N ASN A 163 1.99 -7.75 10.97
CA ASN A 163 1.90 -7.49 9.54
C ASN A 163 3.27 -7.44 8.84
N LYS A 164 4.25 -6.78 9.45
CA LYS A 164 5.61 -6.67 8.88
C LYS A 164 6.49 -7.89 9.14
N THR A 165 5.96 -8.93 9.70
CA THR A 165 6.61 -10.24 9.81
C THR A 165 6.11 -11.24 8.78
N THR A 166 5.10 -10.89 8.00
CA THR A 166 4.52 -11.73 6.95
C THR A 166 4.97 -11.32 5.54
N VAL A 167 5.63 -10.18 5.41
CA VAL A 167 6.15 -9.65 4.14
C VAL A 167 7.63 -9.32 4.25
N GLY A 168 8.35 -9.49 3.16
CA GLY A 168 9.80 -9.32 3.12
C GLY A 168 10.27 -7.88 3.06
N GLY A 169 9.47 -6.96 2.57
CA GLY A 169 9.86 -5.57 2.40
C GLY A 169 8.73 -4.59 2.62
N GLY A 170 9.06 -3.33 2.57
CA GLY A 170 8.12 -2.24 2.76
C GLY A 170 7.82 -1.48 1.48
N GLU A 171 6.75 -0.75 1.49
CA GLU A 171 6.34 0.16 0.42
C GLU A 171 7.51 1.09 0.05
N THR A 172 7.92 1.05 -1.20
CA THR A 172 9.05 1.84 -1.69
C THR A 172 8.90 2.22 -3.16
N ALA A 173 9.48 3.36 -3.51
CA ALA A 173 9.72 3.75 -4.90
C ALA A 173 11.22 3.75 -5.15
N VAL A 174 11.67 2.91 -6.07
CA VAL A 174 13.09 2.82 -6.41
C VAL A 174 13.53 3.91 -7.38
N GLY A 175 14.84 4.12 -7.47
CA GLY A 175 15.45 5.19 -8.25
C GLY A 175 15.52 4.91 -9.75
N PHE A 176 14.35 4.80 -10.42
CA PHE A 176 14.34 4.63 -11.88
C PHE A 176 15.03 5.80 -12.56
N GLU A 177 14.67 7.04 -12.22
CA GLU A 177 15.20 8.25 -12.85
C GLU A 177 16.71 8.40 -12.65
N ASN A 178 17.16 8.37 -11.40
CA ASN A 178 18.51 8.81 -11.04
C ASN A 178 19.55 7.69 -10.98
N ILE A 179 19.12 6.43 -10.85
CA ILE A 179 19.99 5.28 -10.66
C ILE A 179 19.86 4.31 -11.83
N ILE A 180 18.70 3.64 -11.97
CA ILE A 180 18.54 2.48 -12.83
C ILE A 180 18.61 2.85 -14.30
N LEU A 181 17.77 3.79 -14.78
CA LEU A 181 17.74 4.18 -16.19
C LEU A 181 18.96 5.03 -16.58
N LYS A 182 19.64 5.64 -15.61
CA LYS A 182 20.84 6.44 -15.84
C LYS A 182 22.13 5.63 -15.92
N LYS A 183 22.29 4.62 -15.04
CA LYS A 183 23.52 3.82 -14.92
C LYS A 183 23.39 2.43 -15.55
N GLY A 184 22.22 1.83 -15.51
CA GLY A 184 22.02 0.41 -15.73
C GLY A 184 22.68 -0.42 -14.62
N TYR A 185 22.34 -1.70 -14.53
CA TYR A 185 22.97 -2.58 -13.54
C TYR A 185 24.46 -2.82 -13.83
N LYS A 186 24.91 -2.65 -15.07
CA LYS A 186 26.33 -2.64 -15.42
C LYS A 186 27.09 -1.52 -14.71
N GLY A 187 26.58 -0.29 -14.80
CA GLY A 187 27.22 0.85 -14.16
C GLY A 187 27.17 0.77 -12.62
N ILE A 188 26.06 0.26 -12.06
CA ILE A 188 25.94 0.01 -10.61
C ILE A 188 26.97 -1.03 -10.17
N LYS A 189 27.12 -2.15 -10.92
CA LYS A 189 28.13 -3.18 -10.67
C LYS A 189 29.55 -2.62 -10.72
N GLU A 190 29.90 -1.89 -11.77
CA GLU A 190 31.22 -1.28 -11.93
C GLU A 190 31.55 -0.31 -10.78
N GLU A 191 30.56 0.43 -10.28
CA GLU A 191 30.73 1.31 -9.13
C GLU A 191 30.95 0.52 -7.83
N ALA A 192 30.17 -0.56 -7.59
CA ALA A 192 30.35 -1.44 -6.44
C ALA A 192 31.73 -2.14 -6.46
N GLU A 193 32.20 -2.59 -7.64
CA GLU A 193 33.54 -3.18 -7.82
C GLU A 193 34.64 -2.16 -7.52
N ALA A 194 34.49 -0.90 -7.97
CA ALA A 194 35.44 0.15 -7.68
C ALA A 194 35.50 0.46 -6.18
N LYS A 195 34.33 0.57 -5.51
CA LYS A 195 34.27 0.76 -4.06
C LYS A 195 34.89 -0.41 -3.26
N LEU A 196 34.63 -1.63 -3.71
CA LEU A 196 35.23 -2.83 -3.10
C LEU A 196 36.77 -2.82 -3.24
N ALA A 197 37.29 -2.42 -4.40
CA ALA A 197 38.72 -2.37 -4.67
C ALA A 197 39.46 -1.27 -3.88
N GLU A 198 38.76 -0.26 -3.38
CA GLU A 198 39.33 0.81 -2.52
C GLU A 198 39.53 0.34 -1.07
N LEU A 199 38.89 -0.77 -0.63
CA LEU A 199 38.94 -1.26 0.74
C LEU A 199 40.17 -2.14 0.97
N ASP A 200 40.79 -1.99 2.16
CA ASP A 200 41.76 -2.97 2.62
C ASP A 200 41.03 -4.27 3.00
N GLU A 201 41.24 -5.32 2.24
CA GLU A 201 40.63 -6.63 2.46
C GLU A 201 41.01 -7.32 3.77
N ASN A 202 42.11 -6.89 4.41
CA ASN A 202 42.54 -7.39 5.67
C ASN A 202 42.03 -6.53 6.85
N GLY A 203 41.41 -5.40 6.60
CA GLY A 203 40.85 -4.50 7.61
C GLY A 203 39.51 -5.03 8.12
N ILE A 204 39.47 -5.50 9.37
CA ILE A 204 38.21 -6.00 9.95
C ILE A 204 37.08 -4.95 9.96
N GLU A 205 37.42 -3.68 10.06
CA GLU A 205 36.49 -2.55 9.98
C GLU A 205 35.82 -2.40 8.61
N ASN A 206 36.38 -3.00 7.56
CA ASN A 206 35.86 -3.00 6.20
C ASN A 206 35.01 -4.22 5.90
N PHE A 207 35.03 -5.23 6.76
CA PHE A 207 34.41 -6.53 6.49
C PHE A 207 32.94 -6.41 6.06
N ASP A 208 32.10 -5.72 6.87
CA ASP A 208 30.68 -5.54 6.56
C ASP A 208 30.46 -4.79 5.25
N LYS A 209 31.26 -3.75 4.96
CA LYS A 209 31.19 -3.01 3.70
C LYS A 209 31.52 -3.88 2.50
N MET A 210 32.53 -4.73 2.64
CA MET A 210 32.90 -5.68 1.58
C MET A 210 31.75 -6.65 1.28
N GLN A 211 31.05 -7.13 2.32
CA GLN A 211 29.90 -8.01 2.14
C GLN A 211 28.74 -7.29 1.40
N VAL A 212 28.46 -6.04 1.75
CA VAL A 212 27.44 -5.24 1.04
C VAL A 212 27.80 -5.07 -0.43
N TYR A 213 29.02 -4.62 -0.77
CA TYR A 213 29.41 -4.44 -2.18
C TYR A 213 29.46 -5.77 -2.96
N ARG A 214 29.93 -6.86 -2.36
CA ARG A 214 29.88 -8.20 -2.97
C ARG A 214 28.44 -8.64 -3.26
N SER A 215 27.54 -8.40 -2.32
CA SER A 215 26.12 -8.75 -2.48
C SER A 215 25.43 -7.91 -3.56
N MET A 216 25.77 -6.62 -3.68
CA MET A 216 25.30 -5.75 -4.76
C MET A 216 25.80 -6.25 -6.13
N ILE A 217 27.07 -6.66 -6.22
CA ILE A 217 27.65 -7.23 -7.47
C ILE A 217 26.86 -8.49 -7.89
N LEU A 218 26.59 -9.40 -6.94
CA LEU A 218 25.79 -10.61 -7.20
C LEU A 218 24.36 -10.27 -7.66
N SER A 219 23.76 -9.26 -7.06
CA SER A 219 22.42 -8.78 -7.42
C SER A 219 22.38 -8.16 -8.82
N CYS A 220 23.40 -7.40 -9.19
CA CYS A 220 23.53 -6.86 -10.55
C CYS A 220 23.70 -7.99 -11.59
N GLU A 221 24.49 -9.02 -11.29
CA GLU A 221 24.66 -10.20 -12.15
C GLU A 221 23.35 -10.98 -12.31
N ALA A 222 22.53 -11.06 -11.28
CA ALA A 222 21.20 -11.65 -11.35
C ALA A 222 20.31 -10.94 -12.38
N MET A 223 20.37 -9.62 -12.46
CA MET A 223 19.62 -8.84 -13.45
C MET A 223 20.09 -9.06 -14.87
N LYS A 224 21.40 -9.22 -15.07
CA LYS A 224 21.95 -9.58 -16.39
C LYS A 224 21.49 -10.97 -16.84
N ILE A 225 21.52 -11.94 -15.92
CA ILE A 225 21.06 -13.31 -16.19
C ILE A 225 19.58 -13.31 -16.57
N GLN A 226 18.74 -12.63 -15.79
CA GLN A 226 17.31 -12.55 -16.06
C GLN A 226 17.02 -11.99 -17.45
N SER A 227 17.63 -10.85 -17.79
CA SER A 227 17.36 -10.18 -19.05
C SER A 227 17.90 -10.99 -20.25
N ASP A 228 19.08 -11.62 -20.13
CA ASP A 228 19.63 -12.48 -21.18
C ASP A 228 18.75 -13.72 -21.45
N ARG A 229 18.21 -14.33 -20.40
CA ARG A 229 17.31 -15.49 -20.56
C ARG A 229 16.03 -15.13 -21.31
N TYR A 230 15.43 -13.96 -21.04
CA TYR A 230 14.30 -13.48 -21.83
C TYR A 230 14.69 -13.17 -23.27
N ALA A 231 15.88 -12.64 -23.51
CA ALA A 231 16.38 -12.42 -24.87
C ALA A 231 16.59 -13.76 -25.63
N ASP A 232 17.21 -14.74 -24.98
CA ASP A 232 17.44 -16.09 -25.58
C ASP A 232 16.09 -16.76 -25.89
N LEU A 233 15.11 -16.65 -25.02
CA LEU A 233 13.77 -17.19 -25.22
C LEU A 233 13.07 -16.51 -26.42
N ALA A 234 13.12 -15.18 -26.48
CA ALA A 234 12.53 -14.43 -27.58
C ALA A 234 13.21 -14.73 -28.94
N GLU A 235 14.53 -14.86 -28.98
CA GLU A 235 15.28 -15.26 -30.21
C GLU A 235 14.87 -16.66 -30.65
N LYS A 236 14.75 -17.61 -29.71
CA LYS A 236 14.29 -18.97 -29.99
C LYS A 236 12.88 -18.98 -30.57
N MET A 237 11.95 -18.26 -29.92
CA MET A 237 10.57 -18.16 -30.40
C MET A 237 10.50 -17.49 -31.77
N ALA A 238 11.29 -16.44 -32.03
CA ALA A 238 11.35 -15.76 -33.31
C ALA A 238 11.86 -16.68 -34.45
N ALA A 239 12.77 -17.62 -34.14
CA ALA A 239 13.25 -18.59 -35.12
C ALA A 239 12.16 -19.61 -35.51
N GLU A 240 11.20 -19.89 -34.66
CA GLU A 240 10.10 -20.83 -34.89
C GLU A 240 8.83 -20.13 -35.39
N GLU A 241 8.75 -18.78 -35.30
CA GLU A 241 7.56 -17.99 -35.64
C GLU A 241 7.42 -17.85 -37.19
N THR A 242 6.20 -18.01 -37.64
CA THR A 242 5.84 -17.90 -39.07
C THR A 242 5.17 -16.59 -39.45
N ASP A 243 4.58 -15.89 -38.46
CA ASP A 243 4.06 -14.54 -38.68
C ASP A 243 5.20 -13.52 -38.61
N GLU A 244 5.47 -12.87 -39.75
CA GLU A 244 6.62 -11.94 -39.86
C GLU A 244 6.47 -10.73 -38.88
N THR A 245 5.26 -10.29 -38.60
CA THR A 245 5.01 -9.20 -37.62
C THR A 245 5.40 -9.65 -36.22
N ARG A 246 4.89 -10.81 -35.80
CA ARG A 246 5.23 -11.38 -34.48
C ARG A 246 6.71 -11.73 -34.37
N LYS A 247 7.28 -12.28 -35.38
CA LYS A 247 8.72 -12.56 -35.44
C LYS A 247 9.54 -11.29 -35.20
N GLN A 248 9.18 -10.18 -35.88
CA GLN A 248 9.89 -8.92 -35.69
C GLN A 248 9.68 -8.36 -34.26
N GLU A 249 8.51 -8.52 -33.68
CA GLU A 249 8.24 -8.14 -32.29
C GLU A 249 9.13 -8.94 -31.33
N LEU A 250 9.24 -10.26 -31.50
CA LEU A 250 10.10 -11.13 -30.69
C LEU A 250 11.57 -10.75 -30.80
N LEU A 251 12.05 -10.43 -32.00
CA LEU A 251 13.42 -9.92 -32.20
C LEU A 251 13.63 -8.57 -31.49
N THR A 252 12.63 -7.70 -31.51
CA THR A 252 12.67 -6.40 -30.80
C THR A 252 12.69 -6.60 -29.27
N ILE A 253 11.94 -7.56 -28.76
CA ILE A 253 11.98 -7.97 -27.34
C ILE A 253 13.38 -8.48 -26.99
N ALA A 254 13.95 -9.35 -27.82
CA ALA A 254 15.29 -9.88 -27.63
C ALA A 254 16.35 -8.78 -27.58
N GLU A 255 16.33 -7.85 -28.55
CA GLU A 255 17.25 -6.70 -28.56
C GLU A 255 17.11 -5.85 -27.32
N SER A 256 15.87 -5.54 -26.93
CA SER A 256 15.59 -4.76 -25.72
C SER A 256 16.14 -5.46 -24.46
N CYS A 257 15.87 -6.75 -24.28
CA CYS A 257 16.31 -7.52 -23.12
C CYS A 257 17.84 -7.73 -23.09
N ARG A 258 18.52 -7.83 -24.25
CA ARG A 258 20.00 -7.84 -24.29
C ARG A 258 20.60 -6.58 -23.72
N ARG A 259 19.92 -5.44 -23.89
CA ARG A 259 20.38 -4.16 -23.43
C ARG A 259 19.92 -3.81 -22.03
N VAL A 260 18.62 -3.84 -21.77
CA VAL A 260 18.06 -3.35 -20.50
C VAL A 260 17.58 -4.49 -19.58
N PRO A 261 17.68 -4.33 -18.25
CA PRO A 261 18.16 -3.15 -17.51
C PRO A 261 19.69 -3.12 -17.28
N TRP A 262 20.45 -3.95 -18.01
CA TRP A 262 21.91 -4.02 -17.87
C TRP A 262 22.62 -2.71 -18.23
N GLU A 263 22.30 -2.15 -19.39
CA GLU A 263 22.75 -0.82 -19.83
C GLU A 263 21.59 0.19 -19.81
N PRO A 264 21.88 1.50 -19.80
CA PRO A 264 20.85 2.52 -19.94
C PRO A 264 20.01 2.37 -21.21
N PRO A 265 18.69 2.61 -21.15
CA PRO A 265 17.82 2.52 -22.33
C PRO A 265 18.11 3.61 -23.37
N ARG A 266 17.94 3.26 -24.64
CA ARG A 266 18.03 4.18 -25.78
C ARG A 266 16.66 4.67 -26.24
N THR A 267 15.61 3.89 -26.03
CA THR A 267 14.28 4.17 -26.55
C THR A 267 13.22 4.12 -25.44
N PHE A 268 12.04 4.67 -25.72
CA PHE A 268 10.88 4.60 -24.82
C PHE A 268 10.53 3.13 -24.50
N ARG A 269 10.49 2.28 -25.52
CA ARG A 269 10.23 0.84 -25.34
C ARG A 269 11.25 0.18 -24.42
N GLU A 270 12.55 0.44 -24.62
CA GLU A 270 13.60 -0.11 -23.74
C GLU A 270 13.44 0.39 -22.30
N ALA A 271 13.07 1.65 -22.10
CA ALA A 271 12.84 2.19 -20.76
C ALA A 271 11.63 1.53 -20.06
N VAL A 272 10.52 1.32 -20.78
CA VAL A 272 9.35 0.60 -20.27
C VAL A 272 9.68 -0.86 -19.95
N GLN A 273 10.45 -1.55 -20.81
CA GLN A 273 10.91 -2.92 -20.57
C GLN A 273 11.83 -3.00 -19.34
N ALA A 274 12.73 -2.03 -19.15
CA ALA A 274 13.61 -1.97 -17.98
C ALA A 274 12.80 -1.85 -16.67
N ILE A 275 11.78 -0.97 -16.67
CA ILE A 275 10.89 -0.81 -15.51
C ILE A 275 10.26 -2.14 -15.13
N ASN A 276 9.65 -2.84 -16.08
CA ASN A 276 8.98 -4.10 -15.78
C ASN A 276 9.95 -5.17 -15.23
N LEU A 277 11.12 -5.34 -15.82
CA LEU A 277 12.10 -6.34 -15.36
C LEU A 277 12.60 -6.03 -13.94
N VAL A 278 12.72 -4.75 -13.57
CA VAL A 278 13.13 -4.34 -12.23
C VAL A 278 12.00 -4.52 -11.22
N GLU A 279 10.76 -4.16 -11.56
CA GLU A 279 9.58 -4.40 -10.70
C GLU A 279 9.41 -5.89 -10.41
N VAL A 280 9.54 -6.74 -11.44
CA VAL A 280 9.52 -8.20 -11.30
C VAL A 280 10.63 -8.68 -10.35
N ALA A 281 11.84 -8.17 -10.50
CA ALA A 281 12.99 -8.56 -9.68
C ALA A 281 12.82 -8.13 -8.20
N LEU A 282 12.32 -6.91 -7.95
CA LEU A 282 12.00 -6.44 -6.61
C LEU A 282 10.97 -7.34 -5.93
N TYR A 283 9.93 -7.70 -6.68
CA TYR A 283 8.88 -8.57 -6.16
C TYR A 283 9.41 -9.98 -5.88
N CYS A 284 10.25 -10.52 -6.76
CA CYS A 284 10.89 -11.84 -6.58
C CYS A 284 11.84 -11.91 -5.39
N ASP A 285 12.55 -10.83 -5.07
CA ASP A 285 13.49 -10.84 -3.93
C ASP A 285 12.75 -10.71 -2.61
N GLU A 286 11.84 -9.75 -2.48
CA GLU A 286 11.31 -9.36 -1.17
C GLU A 286 9.87 -9.77 -0.91
N ILE A 287 9.08 -10.02 -1.96
CA ILE A 287 7.62 -10.23 -1.86
C ILE A 287 7.00 -9.16 -0.96
N SER A 288 7.04 -7.95 -1.45
CA SER A 288 6.55 -6.79 -0.72
C SER A 288 5.29 -6.24 -1.35
N SER A 289 4.56 -5.48 -0.56
CA SER A 289 3.48 -4.64 -1.05
C SER A 289 3.97 -3.22 -1.34
N GLY A 290 3.27 -2.52 -2.22
CA GLY A 290 3.40 -1.07 -2.35
C GLY A 290 4.61 -0.59 -3.13
N TYR A 291 5.12 -1.32 -4.11
CA TYR A 291 6.08 -0.77 -5.05
C TYR A 291 5.42 0.30 -5.93
N ASN A 292 6.17 1.35 -6.22
CA ASN A 292 5.72 2.42 -7.09
C ASN A 292 6.84 2.79 -8.07
N ILE A 293 6.51 2.82 -9.35
CA ILE A 293 7.47 3.19 -10.38
C ILE A 293 7.81 4.68 -10.40
N GLY A 294 7.28 5.45 -9.48
CA GLY A 294 7.55 6.88 -9.37
C GLY A 294 6.81 7.71 -10.40
N ARG A 295 7.34 8.90 -10.67
CA ARG A 295 6.78 9.86 -11.61
C ARG A 295 7.14 9.50 -13.04
N PHE A 296 6.58 8.39 -13.53
CA PHE A 296 6.94 7.85 -14.85
C PHE A 296 6.71 8.85 -15.99
N ASP A 297 5.71 9.69 -15.87
CA ASP A 297 5.39 10.73 -16.84
C ASP A 297 6.49 11.79 -16.97
N GLN A 298 7.37 11.92 -15.96
CA GLN A 298 8.50 12.85 -16.00
C GLN A 298 9.75 12.18 -16.59
N TYR A 299 10.22 11.08 -16.02
CA TYR A 299 11.48 10.47 -16.43
C TYR A 299 11.39 9.68 -17.73
N LEU A 300 10.20 9.22 -18.15
CA LEU A 300 9.99 8.59 -19.46
C LEU A 300 9.73 9.63 -20.58
N TYR A 301 9.30 10.84 -20.24
CA TYR A 301 8.95 11.87 -21.25
C TYR A 301 10.09 12.22 -22.21
N PRO A 302 11.35 12.35 -21.77
CA PRO A 302 12.46 12.58 -22.69
C PRO A 302 12.63 11.48 -23.75
N TYR A 303 12.45 10.23 -23.39
CA TYR A 303 12.50 9.08 -24.31
C TYR A 303 11.34 9.10 -25.29
N TYR A 304 10.11 9.28 -24.78
CA TYR A 304 8.90 9.39 -25.59
C TYR A 304 9.02 10.51 -26.63
N LYS A 305 9.35 11.72 -26.18
CA LYS A 305 9.46 12.90 -27.03
C LYS A 305 10.47 12.68 -28.16
N ARG A 306 11.67 12.23 -27.83
CA ARG A 306 12.74 11.96 -28.80
C ARG A 306 12.29 10.92 -29.83
N ASP A 307 11.72 9.81 -29.41
CA ASP A 307 11.34 8.71 -30.30
C ASP A 307 10.14 9.11 -31.18
N LYS A 308 9.22 9.90 -30.67
CA LYS A 308 8.11 10.52 -31.45
C LYS A 308 8.62 11.49 -32.50
N GLU A 309 9.52 12.42 -32.14
CA GLU A 309 10.15 13.38 -33.06
C GLU A 309 10.99 12.69 -34.14
N ALA A 310 11.62 11.57 -33.82
CA ALA A 310 12.38 10.75 -34.76
C ALA A 310 11.49 9.84 -35.65
N GLY A 311 10.20 9.80 -35.43
CA GLY A 311 9.27 8.92 -36.15
C GLY A 311 9.43 7.42 -35.84
N ILE A 312 10.09 7.09 -34.72
CA ILE A 312 10.30 5.71 -34.26
C ILE A 312 9.05 5.19 -33.54
N LEU A 313 8.30 6.08 -32.89
CA LEU A 313 7.17 5.77 -32.04
C LEU A 313 6.00 6.70 -32.35
N THR A 314 4.80 6.14 -32.52
CA THR A 314 3.56 6.94 -32.58
C THR A 314 2.94 7.13 -31.19
N GLU A 315 1.98 8.04 -31.04
CA GLU A 315 1.22 8.18 -29.79
C GLU A 315 0.46 6.90 -29.44
N GLN A 316 -0.09 6.22 -30.43
CA GLN A 316 -0.81 4.97 -30.23
C GLN A 316 0.13 3.84 -29.78
N ASP A 317 1.34 3.75 -30.31
CA ASP A 317 2.34 2.77 -29.88
C ASP A 317 2.77 3.03 -28.42
N ALA A 318 2.93 4.30 -28.05
CA ALA A 318 3.27 4.68 -26.68
C ALA A 318 2.14 4.31 -25.69
N LEU A 319 0.88 4.59 -26.06
CA LEU A 319 -0.27 4.21 -25.25
C LEU A 319 -0.37 2.69 -25.10
N GLU A 320 -0.23 1.93 -26.20
CA GLU A 320 -0.24 0.46 -26.16
C GLU A 320 0.87 -0.12 -25.26
N LEU A 321 2.07 0.46 -25.29
CA LEU A 321 3.15 0.05 -24.39
C LEU A 321 2.86 0.34 -22.91
N LEU A 322 2.21 1.46 -22.60
CA LEU A 322 1.77 1.77 -21.22
C LEU A 322 0.64 0.82 -20.79
N GLU A 323 -0.31 0.52 -21.65
CA GLU A 323 -1.36 -0.46 -21.38
C GLU A 323 -0.78 -1.86 -21.12
N CYS A 324 0.22 -2.28 -21.91
CA CYS A 324 0.96 -3.52 -21.65
C CYS A 324 1.69 -3.48 -20.31
N LEU A 325 2.32 -2.36 -19.95
CA LEU A 325 2.99 -2.22 -18.65
C LEU A 325 1.98 -2.30 -17.49
N TRP A 326 0.80 -1.66 -17.59
CA TRP A 326 -0.25 -1.76 -16.57
C TRP A 326 -0.72 -3.20 -16.37
N LEU A 327 -0.88 -3.96 -17.47
CA LEU A 327 -1.20 -5.39 -17.39
C LEU A 327 -0.09 -6.18 -16.69
N LYS A 328 1.18 -5.92 -17.01
CA LYS A 328 2.33 -6.57 -16.37
C LYS A 328 2.42 -6.28 -14.87
N ILE A 329 2.18 -5.04 -14.46
CA ILE A 329 2.13 -4.66 -13.03
C ILE A 329 0.99 -5.40 -12.31
N ALA A 330 -0.16 -5.58 -12.98
CA ALA A 330 -1.29 -6.29 -12.41
C ALA A 330 -1.07 -7.80 -12.23
N GLU A 331 -0.06 -8.40 -12.90
CA GLU A 331 0.24 -9.83 -12.78
C GLU A 331 0.77 -10.24 -11.40
N SER A 332 1.37 -9.32 -10.66
CA SER A 332 1.88 -9.58 -9.31
C SER A 332 0.73 -9.77 -8.32
N LEU A 333 0.91 -10.73 -7.41
CA LEU A 333 -0.13 -11.12 -6.45
C LEU A 333 0.45 -11.18 -5.03
N TYR A 334 -0.29 -10.64 -4.07
CA TYR A 334 0.09 -10.60 -2.66
C TYR A 334 -0.49 -11.79 -1.91
N GLY A 335 0.39 -12.64 -1.34
CA GLY A 335 -0.01 -13.81 -0.56
C GLY A 335 -0.35 -13.43 0.88
N LEU A 336 -1.55 -13.79 1.33
CA LEU A 336 -2.09 -13.43 2.65
C LEU A 336 -2.72 -14.63 3.34
N SER A 337 -2.60 -14.66 4.68
CA SER A 337 -3.42 -15.53 5.54
C SER A 337 -4.90 -15.13 5.49
N LYS A 338 -5.77 -15.97 6.02
CA LYS A 338 -7.19 -15.62 6.22
C LYS A 338 -7.38 -14.34 7.02
N ASP A 339 -6.59 -14.18 8.10
CA ASP A 339 -6.63 -12.98 8.93
C ASP A 339 -6.04 -11.77 8.20
N GLY A 340 -4.93 -11.97 7.47
CA GLY A 340 -4.34 -10.93 6.61
C GLY A 340 -5.30 -10.44 5.53
N ALA A 341 -6.09 -11.35 4.94
CA ALA A 341 -7.11 -11.01 3.97
C ALA A 341 -8.30 -10.20 4.55
N GLU A 342 -8.45 -10.10 5.87
CA GLU A 342 -9.39 -9.14 6.49
C GLU A 342 -8.88 -7.70 6.41
N PHE A 343 -7.56 -7.51 6.34
CA PHE A 343 -6.93 -6.19 6.19
C PHE A 343 -6.71 -5.78 4.73
N TYR A 344 -6.52 -6.77 3.80
CA TYR A 344 -6.04 -6.57 2.44
C TYR A 344 -6.79 -7.45 1.44
N VAL A 345 -8.05 -7.22 1.25
CA VAL A 345 -8.89 -8.06 0.38
C VAL A 345 -8.50 -7.89 -1.10
N GLY A 346 -8.50 -8.99 -1.86
CA GLY A 346 -8.49 -8.98 -3.33
C GLY A 346 -7.11 -9.10 -3.96
N TYR A 347 -6.15 -9.77 -3.32
CA TYR A 347 -4.82 -10.11 -3.86
C TYR A 347 -3.90 -8.93 -4.23
N GLN A 348 -4.27 -7.70 -3.91
CA GLN A 348 -3.56 -6.51 -4.38
C GLN A 348 -2.20 -6.33 -3.72
N PRO A 349 -1.09 -6.24 -4.50
CA PRO A 349 0.21 -5.89 -3.96
C PRO A 349 0.39 -4.37 -3.76
N TYR A 350 -0.62 -3.55 -4.01
CA TYR A 350 -0.58 -2.08 -3.89
C TYR A 350 0.49 -1.41 -4.75
N HIS A 351 0.80 -2.01 -5.90
CA HIS A 351 1.68 -1.39 -6.88
C HIS A 351 1.02 -0.15 -7.47
N GLY A 352 1.78 0.91 -7.58
CA GLY A 352 1.26 2.20 -8.00
C GLY A 352 2.14 2.90 -9.03
N VAL A 353 1.53 3.90 -9.64
CA VAL A 353 2.20 4.86 -10.52
C VAL A 353 1.84 6.26 -10.08
N THR A 354 2.75 7.22 -10.26
CA THR A 354 2.52 8.62 -9.91
C THR A 354 2.65 9.49 -11.15
N LEU A 355 1.76 10.48 -11.28
CA LEU A 355 1.80 11.45 -12.39
C LEU A 355 1.32 12.84 -11.98
N GLY A 356 1.62 13.84 -12.79
CA GLY A 356 1.20 15.24 -12.58
C GLY A 356 2.08 16.01 -11.61
N GLY A 357 1.47 16.98 -10.91
CA GLY A 357 2.19 17.87 -9.97
C GLY A 357 3.02 18.95 -10.67
N VAL A 358 4.11 19.35 -10.05
CA VAL A 358 4.98 20.44 -10.50
C VAL A 358 6.40 19.99 -10.79
N ASN A 359 7.15 20.81 -11.55
CA ASN A 359 8.58 20.67 -11.78
C ASN A 359 9.39 21.41 -10.69
N GLU A 360 10.73 21.40 -10.81
CA GLU A 360 11.68 22.04 -9.89
C GLU A 360 11.46 23.56 -9.73
N LYS A 361 10.79 24.21 -10.69
CA LYS A 361 10.47 25.64 -10.66
C LYS A 361 9.06 25.93 -10.10
N GLY A 362 8.32 24.91 -9.72
CA GLY A 362 6.93 25.05 -9.31
C GLY A 362 5.95 25.28 -10.46
N GLU A 363 6.36 25.05 -11.71
CA GLU A 363 5.52 25.15 -12.90
C GLU A 363 4.80 23.81 -13.14
N ASP A 364 3.71 23.85 -13.92
CA ASP A 364 2.95 22.66 -14.32
C ASP A 364 3.85 21.62 -14.99
N ALA A 365 3.90 20.42 -14.43
CA ALA A 365 4.71 19.31 -14.95
C ALA A 365 3.91 18.34 -15.83
N VAL A 366 2.61 18.57 -15.98
CA VAL A 366 1.73 17.72 -16.80
C VAL A 366 2.15 17.75 -18.26
N ASN A 367 2.23 16.57 -18.86
CA ASN A 367 2.64 16.38 -20.25
C ASN A 367 1.81 15.26 -20.93
N GLU A 368 2.12 14.94 -22.20
CA GLU A 368 1.36 13.94 -22.95
C GLU A 368 1.31 12.57 -22.25
N LEU A 369 2.40 12.14 -21.58
CA LEU A 369 2.41 10.86 -20.85
C LEU A 369 1.50 10.89 -19.61
N SER A 370 1.33 12.07 -18.98
CA SER A 370 0.35 12.21 -17.89
C SER A 370 -1.06 11.90 -18.36
N PHE A 371 -1.45 12.43 -19.53
CA PHE A 371 -2.76 12.14 -20.16
C PHE A 371 -2.86 10.69 -20.62
N MET A 372 -1.79 10.13 -21.20
CA MET A 372 -1.75 8.72 -21.64
C MET A 372 -1.87 7.74 -20.47
N GLY A 373 -1.25 8.01 -19.34
CA GLY A 373 -1.39 7.17 -18.13
C GLY A 373 -2.82 7.14 -17.60
N ILE A 374 -3.51 8.28 -17.61
CA ILE A 374 -4.94 8.35 -17.30
C ILE A 374 -5.75 7.57 -18.34
N GLN A 375 -5.42 7.73 -19.63
CA GLN A 375 -6.15 7.04 -20.72
C GLN A 375 -5.98 5.53 -20.64
N ALA A 376 -4.75 5.02 -20.44
CA ALA A 376 -4.50 3.59 -20.27
C ALA A 376 -5.33 2.98 -19.12
N THR A 377 -5.48 3.73 -18.01
CA THR A 377 -6.31 3.31 -16.89
C THR A 377 -7.81 3.32 -17.24
N MET A 378 -8.27 4.32 -17.98
CA MET A 378 -9.66 4.37 -18.47
C MET A 378 -9.97 3.24 -19.45
N ASP A 379 -9.01 2.88 -20.29
CA ASP A 379 -9.16 1.85 -21.32
C ASP A 379 -9.15 0.44 -20.73
N LEU A 380 -8.25 0.16 -19.79
CA LEU A 380 -8.11 -1.16 -19.17
C LEU A 380 -9.15 -1.45 -18.08
N GLN A 381 -9.55 -0.45 -17.30
CA GLN A 381 -10.49 -0.56 -16.17
C GLN A 381 -10.16 -1.73 -15.23
N MET A 382 -8.89 -1.83 -14.84
CA MET A 382 -8.39 -2.85 -13.93
C MET A 382 -8.23 -2.30 -12.51
N ASN A 383 -8.16 -3.21 -11.55
CA ASN A 383 -7.94 -2.87 -10.15
C ASN A 383 -6.48 -2.47 -9.84
N SER A 384 -5.52 -2.81 -10.70
CA SER A 384 -4.09 -2.48 -10.60
C SER A 384 -3.53 -2.05 -11.96
N PRO A 385 -2.51 -1.15 -12.00
CA PRO A 385 -1.93 -0.40 -10.87
C PRO A 385 -2.85 0.65 -10.28
N THR A 386 -2.55 1.09 -9.04
CA THR A 386 -3.18 2.28 -8.47
C THR A 386 -2.59 3.54 -9.10
N ILE A 387 -3.44 4.39 -9.67
CA ILE A 387 -3.02 5.67 -10.22
C ILE A 387 -3.08 6.74 -9.14
N ASN A 388 -1.92 7.28 -8.78
CA ASN A 388 -1.77 8.39 -7.85
C ASN A 388 -1.55 9.67 -8.64
N ILE A 389 -2.51 10.58 -8.61
CA ILE A 389 -2.43 11.86 -9.34
C ILE A 389 -2.12 12.98 -8.38
N ARG A 390 -1.03 13.68 -8.64
CA ARG A 390 -0.62 14.87 -7.93
C ARG A 390 -1.29 16.10 -8.55
N VAL A 391 -1.92 16.89 -7.71
CA VAL A 391 -2.61 18.14 -8.08
C VAL A 391 -1.94 19.30 -7.38
N ASN A 392 -1.69 20.37 -8.16
CA ASN A 392 -1.16 21.64 -7.70
C ASN A 392 -1.92 22.78 -8.36
N LYS A 393 -1.95 23.94 -7.71
CA LYS A 393 -2.55 25.18 -8.26
C LYS A 393 -2.01 25.57 -9.64
N ALA A 394 -0.79 25.15 -9.98
CA ALA A 394 -0.18 25.38 -11.29
C ALA A 394 -0.80 24.53 -12.39
N ASN A 395 -1.42 23.39 -12.07
CA ASN A 395 -2.00 22.48 -13.06
C ASN A 395 -3.27 23.09 -13.71
N THR A 396 -3.48 22.80 -14.98
CA THR A 396 -4.61 23.34 -15.74
C THR A 396 -5.95 22.70 -15.38
N ASN A 397 -7.05 23.39 -15.59
CA ASN A 397 -8.39 22.81 -15.46
C ASN A 397 -8.68 21.73 -16.51
N GLU A 398 -7.96 21.72 -17.64
CA GLU A 398 -8.04 20.64 -18.63
C GLU A 398 -7.57 19.33 -18.04
N PHE A 399 -6.44 19.35 -17.33
CA PHE A 399 -5.94 18.19 -16.62
C PHE A 399 -6.91 17.70 -15.54
N LEU A 400 -7.46 18.63 -14.73
CA LEU A 400 -8.45 18.26 -13.71
C LEU A 400 -9.75 17.69 -14.31
N LEU A 401 -10.17 18.17 -15.48
CA LEU A 401 -11.31 17.59 -16.21
C LEU A 401 -11.00 16.18 -16.69
N LYS A 402 -9.77 15.89 -17.13
CA LYS A 402 -9.36 14.53 -17.49
C LYS A 402 -9.36 13.61 -16.26
N ILE A 403 -8.95 14.11 -15.08
CA ILE A 403 -9.09 13.39 -13.80
C ILE A 403 -10.57 13.09 -13.52
N ALA A 404 -11.46 14.08 -13.72
CA ALA A 404 -12.89 13.90 -13.53
C ALA A 404 -13.50 12.89 -14.54
N ASP A 405 -12.92 12.78 -15.75
CA ASP A 405 -13.31 11.74 -16.71
C ASP A 405 -12.97 10.34 -16.20
N LEU A 406 -11.78 10.15 -15.63
CA LEU A 406 -11.38 8.88 -15.03
C LEU A 406 -12.25 8.54 -13.80
N ILE A 407 -12.51 9.50 -12.91
CA ILE A 407 -13.43 9.30 -11.78
C ILE A 407 -14.81 8.85 -12.25
N ALA A 408 -15.30 9.45 -13.34
CA ALA A 408 -16.61 9.13 -13.92
C ALA A 408 -16.70 7.72 -14.55
N CYS A 409 -15.55 7.05 -14.79
CA CYS A 409 -15.56 5.64 -15.22
C CYS A 409 -16.07 4.68 -14.13
N GLY A 410 -16.13 5.12 -12.87
CA GLY A 410 -16.68 4.33 -11.78
C GLY A 410 -15.77 3.21 -11.26
N THR A 411 -14.50 3.16 -11.69
CA THR A 411 -13.52 2.13 -11.27
C THR A 411 -12.89 2.41 -9.88
N GLY A 412 -13.28 3.51 -9.24
CA GLY A 412 -12.64 3.96 -8.00
C GLY A 412 -11.25 4.58 -8.19
N GLN A 413 -10.77 4.71 -9.41
CA GLN A 413 -9.53 5.40 -9.76
C GLN A 413 -9.82 6.87 -10.10
N PRO A 414 -8.86 7.79 -9.90
CA PRO A 414 -7.57 7.66 -9.23
C PRO A 414 -7.62 7.97 -7.73
N SER A 415 -6.47 7.88 -7.05
CA SER A 415 -6.19 8.63 -5.82
C SER A 415 -5.71 10.03 -6.19
N VAL A 416 -6.36 11.08 -5.68
CA VAL A 416 -5.97 12.48 -5.91
C VAL A 416 -5.23 13.00 -4.69
N HIS A 417 -4.04 13.55 -4.90
CA HIS A 417 -3.16 14.07 -3.84
C HIS A 417 -2.82 15.53 -4.08
N PHE A 418 -2.81 16.34 -3.03
CA PHE A 418 -2.52 17.76 -3.13
C PHE A 418 -1.10 18.06 -2.68
N ASP A 419 -0.31 18.68 -3.59
CA ASP A 419 1.13 18.88 -3.45
C ASP A 419 1.55 19.63 -2.19
N GLU A 420 0.82 20.70 -1.81
CA GLU A 420 1.24 21.55 -0.68
C GLU A 420 1.29 20.77 0.65
N SER A 421 0.26 19.95 0.91
CA SER A 421 0.22 19.12 2.13
C SER A 421 1.23 17.98 2.08
N ALA A 422 1.41 17.34 0.92
CA ALA A 422 2.41 16.29 0.74
C ALA A 422 3.84 16.82 0.97
N MET A 423 4.16 17.98 0.38
CA MET A 423 5.47 18.60 0.55
C MET A 423 5.71 19.02 2.00
N GLU A 424 4.68 19.48 2.73
CA GLU A 424 4.81 19.80 4.16
C GLU A 424 5.08 18.55 5.00
N MET A 425 4.44 17.39 4.71
CA MET A 425 4.76 16.12 5.35
C MET A 425 6.23 15.73 5.16
N LEU A 426 6.73 15.84 3.95
CA LEU A 426 8.12 15.53 3.60
C LEU A 426 9.10 16.51 4.22
N ARG A 427 8.79 17.81 4.24
CA ARG A 427 9.58 18.85 4.90
C ARG A 427 9.75 18.53 6.38
N ARG A 428 8.68 18.15 7.08
CA ARG A 428 8.74 17.72 8.48
C ARG A 428 9.47 16.39 8.69
N SER A 429 9.57 15.60 7.63
CA SER A 429 10.38 14.36 7.63
C SER A 429 11.86 14.62 7.30
N GLY A 430 12.26 15.88 7.11
CA GLY A 430 13.65 16.27 6.89
C GLY A 430 14.10 16.20 5.44
N VAL A 431 13.18 16.13 4.47
CA VAL A 431 13.51 16.23 3.05
C VAL A 431 13.90 17.66 2.69
N ASP A 432 14.98 17.82 1.88
CA ASP A 432 15.47 19.11 1.44
C ASP A 432 14.43 19.87 0.60
N GLU A 433 14.27 21.16 0.87
CA GLU A 433 13.29 22.04 0.20
C GLU A 433 13.44 22.03 -1.32
N SER A 434 14.66 21.93 -1.82
CA SER A 434 14.97 21.92 -3.25
C SER A 434 14.52 20.65 -3.98
N GLU A 435 14.18 19.59 -3.23
CA GLU A 435 13.82 18.26 -3.78
C GLU A 435 12.35 17.91 -3.59
N LEU A 436 11.62 18.61 -2.71
CA LEU A 436 10.23 18.32 -2.37
C LEU A 436 9.32 18.16 -3.59
N TRP A 437 9.58 18.93 -4.66
CA TRP A 437 8.80 18.90 -5.90
C TRP A 437 8.79 17.54 -6.59
N ASN A 438 9.82 16.68 -6.37
CA ASN A 438 9.98 15.39 -7.07
C ASN A 438 9.51 14.18 -6.27
N TYR A 439 8.64 14.37 -5.27
CA TYR A 439 8.09 13.27 -4.51
C TYR A 439 7.15 12.39 -5.34
N THR A 440 7.01 11.15 -4.91
CA THR A 440 6.03 10.18 -5.40
C THR A 440 5.16 9.68 -4.24
N LEU A 441 4.09 8.96 -4.58
CA LEU A 441 3.22 8.29 -3.60
C LEU A 441 3.54 6.79 -3.61
N VAL A 442 3.58 6.17 -2.43
CA VAL A 442 3.83 4.74 -2.29
C VAL A 442 2.73 4.10 -1.46
N GLY A 443 2.39 2.85 -1.79
CA GLY A 443 1.23 2.19 -1.22
C GLY A 443 -0.05 2.96 -1.53
N CYS A 444 -0.86 3.21 -0.50
CA CYS A 444 -2.13 3.91 -0.68
C CYS A 444 -1.98 5.42 -0.85
N VAL A 445 -1.20 6.09 0.02
CA VAL A 445 -1.17 7.57 0.09
C VAL A 445 0.14 8.15 0.64
N SER A 446 1.20 7.37 0.82
CA SER A 446 2.38 7.87 1.55
C SER A 446 3.37 8.60 0.65
N PRO A 447 3.69 9.87 0.90
CA PRO A 447 4.66 10.59 0.09
C PRO A 447 6.09 10.14 0.41
N GLN A 448 6.90 9.92 -0.64
CA GLN A 448 8.30 9.52 -0.55
C GLN A 448 9.13 10.13 -1.66
N MET A 449 10.46 10.15 -1.46
CA MET A 449 11.43 10.49 -2.51
C MET A 449 11.87 9.21 -3.20
N ALA A 450 11.56 9.06 -4.49
CA ALA A 450 11.88 7.86 -5.26
C ALA A 450 13.40 7.59 -5.29
N GLY A 451 13.80 6.40 -4.91
CA GLY A 451 15.21 5.99 -4.86
C GLY A 451 16.06 6.69 -3.79
N GLU A 452 15.46 7.46 -2.87
CA GLU A 452 16.17 8.17 -1.82
C GLU A 452 15.61 7.90 -0.42
N THR A 453 14.35 7.46 -0.32
CA THR A 453 13.71 7.06 0.92
C THR A 453 13.70 5.54 1.02
N THR A 454 14.08 4.98 2.17
CA THR A 454 14.26 3.54 2.34
C THR A 454 13.35 2.91 3.37
N GLN A 455 12.33 3.60 3.80
CA GLN A 455 11.43 3.10 4.83
C GLN A 455 10.11 2.59 4.30
N TRP A 456 9.54 1.67 5.05
CA TRP A 456 8.14 1.30 4.88
C TRP A 456 7.21 2.26 5.62
N ASN A 457 6.04 2.50 5.02
CA ASN A 457 5.05 3.39 5.60
C ASN A 457 4.12 2.67 6.59
N GLU A 458 4.21 1.36 6.68
CA GLU A 458 3.39 0.53 7.55
C GLU A 458 4.27 -0.31 8.47
N GLY A 459 4.68 0.27 9.61
CA GLY A 459 5.40 -0.45 10.66
C GLY A 459 4.48 -1.27 11.57
N SER A 460 3.30 -0.73 11.88
CA SER A 460 2.28 -1.34 12.72
C SER A 460 0.93 -0.66 12.50
N ARG A 461 -0.16 -1.25 13.02
CA ARG A 461 -1.51 -0.67 12.97
C ARG A 461 -2.14 -0.62 14.35
N TYR A 462 -3.00 0.37 14.60
CA TYR A 462 -3.83 0.48 15.80
C TYR A 462 -5.06 1.35 15.54
N SER A 463 -5.96 1.48 16.53
CA SER A 463 -7.15 2.33 16.40
C SER A 463 -7.29 3.30 17.55
N TYR A 464 -7.69 4.54 17.26
CA TYR A 464 -7.90 5.58 18.28
C TYR A 464 -8.98 5.24 19.32
N PRO A 465 -10.17 4.69 18.93
CA PRO A 465 -11.22 4.40 19.89
C PRO A 465 -10.87 3.32 20.90
N THR A 466 -9.86 2.50 20.67
CA THR A 466 -9.33 1.58 21.68
C THR A 466 -8.92 2.31 22.97
N ALA A 467 -8.34 3.50 22.86
CA ALA A 467 -7.96 4.30 24.01
C ALA A 467 -9.18 4.79 24.81
N VAL A 468 -10.29 5.08 24.13
CA VAL A 468 -11.56 5.45 24.78
C VAL A 468 -12.15 4.25 25.52
N GLU A 469 -12.20 3.06 24.88
CA GLU A 469 -12.65 1.83 25.52
C GLU A 469 -11.85 1.53 26.79
N TRP A 470 -10.53 1.57 26.68
CA TRP A 470 -9.66 1.28 27.82
C TRP A 470 -9.79 2.31 28.96
N ALA A 471 -10.04 3.58 28.66
CA ALA A 471 -10.32 4.57 29.69
C ALA A 471 -11.67 4.34 30.37
N LEU A 472 -12.70 3.90 29.65
CA LEU A 472 -14.02 3.58 30.18
C LEU A 472 -14.03 2.35 31.11
N TYR A 473 -13.05 1.44 30.93
CA TYR A 473 -13.01 0.17 31.65
C TYR A 473 -11.69 -0.06 32.42
N ASP A 474 -10.98 1.03 32.76
CA ASP A 474 -9.70 0.98 33.52
C ASP A 474 -8.67 0.03 32.88
N GLY A 475 -8.60 0.01 31.55
CA GLY A 475 -7.67 -0.82 30.75
C GLY A 475 -8.15 -2.24 30.45
N TYR A 476 -9.35 -2.62 30.90
CA TYR A 476 -9.93 -3.94 30.61
C TYR A 476 -10.57 -3.98 29.23
N SER A 477 -10.34 -5.06 28.47
CA SER A 477 -11.03 -5.33 27.20
C SER A 477 -12.13 -6.38 27.36
N TYR A 478 -13.35 -6.02 26.99
CA TYR A 478 -14.50 -6.96 27.00
C TYR A 478 -14.46 -7.97 25.85
N ILE A 479 -13.78 -7.66 24.75
CA ILE A 479 -13.62 -8.60 23.63
C ILE A 479 -12.69 -9.74 24.03
N PHE A 480 -11.57 -9.40 24.69
CA PHE A 480 -10.53 -10.37 25.03
C PHE A 480 -10.62 -10.88 26.47
N ASP A 481 -11.58 -10.40 27.26
CA ASP A 481 -11.84 -10.76 28.65
C ASP A 481 -10.57 -10.70 29.52
N ARG A 482 -9.78 -9.62 29.38
CA ARG A 482 -8.52 -9.42 30.12
C ARG A 482 -8.07 -7.98 30.19
N GLN A 483 -7.13 -7.72 31.12
CA GLN A 483 -6.45 -6.43 31.21
C GLN A 483 -5.48 -6.30 30.01
N MET A 484 -5.65 -5.26 29.21
CA MET A 484 -4.80 -4.98 28.04
C MET A 484 -4.18 -3.58 28.12
N GLY A 485 -4.94 -2.58 28.55
CA GLY A 485 -4.48 -1.21 28.77
C GLY A 485 -3.98 -0.96 30.19
N LEU A 486 -3.63 0.29 30.48
CA LEU A 486 -3.17 0.73 31.79
C LEU A 486 -4.36 0.88 32.77
N HIS A 487 -4.07 0.78 34.06
CA HIS A 487 -5.01 1.25 35.08
C HIS A 487 -5.00 2.79 35.09
N THR A 488 -6.12 3.39 34.74
CA THR A 488 -6.31 4.86 34.69
C THR A 488 -7.33 5.36 35.72
N GLY A 489 -7.96 4.45 36.45
CA GLY A 489 -8.93 4.74 37.51
C GLY A 489 -10.38 4.53 37.06
N ASP A 490 -11.30 4.51 38.03
CA ASP A 490 -12.71 4.35 37.76
C ASP A 490 -13.29 5.66 37.17
N PRO A 491 -13.76 5.66 35.90
CA PRO A 491 -14.24 6.85 35.22
C PRO A 491 -15.52 7.44 35.86
N THR A 492 -16.27 6.66 36.66
CA THR A 492 -17.43 7.18 37.39
C THR A 492 -17.03 8.16 38.50
N THR A 493 -15.78 8.18 38.89
CA THR A 493 -15.22 9.09 39.90
C THR A 493 -14.69 10.39 39.31
N PHE A 494 -14.49 10.48 37.99
CA PHE A 494 -14.02 11.67 37.31
C PHE A 494 -15.10 12.78 37.35
N LYS A 495 -14.69 13.96 37.78
CA LYS A 495 -15.63 15.08 38.01
C LYS A 495 -15.72 16.01 36.82
N THR A 496 -14.71 16.02 35.98
CA THR A 496 -14.59 16.89 34.81
C THR A 496 -14.25 16.10 33.56
N TYR A 497 -14.55 16.67 32.40
CA TYR A 497 -14.18 16.08 31.12
C TYR A 497 -12.67 15.94 30.99
N GLU A 498 -11.91 16.91 31.50
CA GLU A 498 -10.44 16.92 31.44
C GLU A 498 -9.81 15.74 32.21
N GLU A 499 -10.41 15.30 33.30
CA GLU A 499 -9.99 14.10 34.04
C GLU A 499 -10.20 12.83 33.21
N PHE A 500 -11.34 12.71 32.52
CA PHE A 500 -11.61 11.61 31.62
C PHE A 500 -10.67 11.66 30.39
N GLU A 501 -10.54 12.82 29.75
CA GLU A 501 -9.64 13.01 28.62
C GLU A 501 -8.18 12.66 28.96
N ALA A 502 -7.70 13.04 30.15
CA ALA A 502 -6.38 12.69 30.63
C ALA A 502 -6.19 11.17 30.75
N ALA A 503 -7.22 10.44 31.19
CA ALA A 503 -7.21 8.98 31.23
C ALA A 503 -7.14 8.39 29.82
N VAL A 504 -7.93 8.92 28.87
CA VAL A 504 -7.91 8.50 27.44
C VAL A 504 -6.54 8.78 26.81
N LYS A 505 -5.97 9.97 27.02
CA LYS A 505 -4.62 10.34 26.53
C LYS A 505 -3.54 9.41 27.08
N LYS A 506 -3.66 8.97 28.32
CA LYS A 506 -2.74 7.99 28.92
C LYS A 506 -2.83 6.62 28.26
N GLN A 507 -4.03 6.15 27.97
CA GLN A 507 -4.24 4.92 27.21
C GLN A 507 -3.71 5.05 25.78
N MET A 508 -3.97 6.19 25.13
CA MET A 508 -3.46 6.48 23.79
C MET A 508 -1.94 6.43 23.73
N ALA A 509 -1.25 7.08 24.66
CA ALA A 509 0.21 7.06 24.70
C ALA A 509 0.77 5.64 24.89
N TYR A 510 0.12 4.83 25.72
CA TYR A 510 0.49 3.43 25.90
C TYR A 510 0.29 2.60 24.61
N LEU A 511 -0.87 2.76 23.98
CA LEU A 511 -1.23 2.06 22.74
C LEU A 511 -0.25 2.39 21.60
N VAL A 512 0.03 3.68 21.38
CA VAL A 512 1.03 4.15 20.39
C VAL A 512 2.41 3.60 20.71
N GLY A 513 2.81 3.60 22.00
CA GLY A 513 4.08 3.03 22.44
C GLY A 513 4.19 1.53 22.16
N CYS A 514 3.10 0.76 22.32
CA CYS A 514 3.07 -0.65 21.94
C CYS A 514 3.25 -0.83 20.44
N ALA A 515 2.57 -0.01 19.61
CA ALA A 515 2.70 -0.05 18.16
C ALA A 515 4.13 0.28 17.70
N CYS A 516 4.77 1.33 18.25
CA CYS A 516 6.16 1.66 17.96
C CYS A 516 7.12 0.52 18.31
N ARG A 517 6.97 -0.08 19.50
CA ARG A 517 7.84 -1.19 19.97
C ARG A 517 7.67 -2.46 19.13
N CYS A 518 6.46 -2.77 18.69
CA CYS A 518 6.22 -3.85 17.74
C CYS A 518 6.92 -3.59 16.41
N SER A 519 6.82 -2.38 15.88
CA SER A 519 7.53 -1.99 14.65
C SER A 519 9.04 -2.09 14.81
N GLN A 520 9.62 -1.57 15.91
CA GLN A 520 11.07 -1.68 16.17
C GLN A 520 11.53 -3.14 16.17
N LEU A 521 10.75 -4.05 16.75
CA LEU A 521 11.08 -5.47 16.76
C LEU A 521 11.00 -6.09 15.37
N ALA A 522 9.98 -5.75 14.57
CA ALA A 522 9.85 -6.19 13.19
C ALA A 522 10.98 -5.66 12.30
N GLU A 523 11.36 -4.38 12.45
CA GLU A 523 12.52 -3.77 11.80
C GLU A 523 13.81 -4.53 12.14
N ARG A 524 14.00 -4.88 13.41
CA ARG A 524 15.16 -5.67 13.86
C ARG A 524 15.15 -7.08 13.30
N ALA A 525 13.99 -7.73 13.24
CA ALA A 525 13.85 -9.06 12.65
C ALA A 525 14.24 -9.04 11.17
N GLN A 526 13.79 -8.05 10.43
CA GLN A 526 14.17 -7.86 9.02
C GLN A 526 15.67 -7.58 8.87
N GLN A 527 16.22 -6.66 9.67
CA GLN A 527 17.65 -6.35 9.63
C GLN A 527 18.53 -7.59 9.78
N ILE A 528 18.14 -8.54 10.64
CA ILE A 528 18.94 -9.75 10.92
C ILE A 528 18.67 -10.86 9.90
N ARG A 529 17.42 -11.04 9.47
CA ARG A 529 16.99 -12.20 8.67
C ARG A 529 16.87 -11.92 7.19
N LEU A 530 16.57 -10.64 6.82
CA LEU A 530 16.25 -10.23 5.46
C LEU A 530 17.05 -8.99 5.04
N PRO A 531 18.38 -9.04 4.96
CA PRO A 531 19.13 -7.97 4.31
C PRO A 531 18.69 -7.79 2.86
N LYS A 532 18.88 -6.60 2.28
CA LYS A 532 18.25 -6.15 1.04
C LYS A 532 19.24 -5.91 -0.12
N PRO A 533 20.09 -6.87 -0.48
CA PRO A 533 21.19 -6.64 -1.42
C PRO A 533 20.74 -6.17 -2.80
N PHE A 534 19.57 -6.61 -3.28
CA PHE A 534 19.06 -6.15 -4.57
C PHE A 534 18.50 -4.73 -4.46
N ARG A 535 17.76 -4.41 -3.41
CA ARG A 535 17.22 -3.06 -3.19
C ARG A 535 18.34 -2.05 -2.91
N ASP A 536 19.46 -2.46 -2.31
CA ASP A 536 20.66 -1.64 -2.15
C ASP A 536 21.19 -1.10 -3.48
N CYS A 537 20.99 -1.84 -4.56
CA CYS A 537 21.33 -1.41 -5.93
C CYS A 537 20.35 -0.38 -6.50
N CYS A 538 19.17 -0.24 -5.93
CA CYS A 538 18.05 0.53 -6.47
C CYS A 538 17.80 1.85 -5.73
N VAL A 539 18.53 2.12 -4.65
CA VAL A 539 18.32 3.28 -3.77
C VAL A 539 19.66 3.97 -3.48
N ALA A 540 19.65 5.28 -3.43
CA ALA A 540 20.82 6.08 -3.06
C ALA A 540 21.20 5.88 -1.59
N GLY A 541 22.49 5.81 -1.32
CA GLY A 541 23.07 5.73 0.01
C GLY A 541 23.80 4.43 0.32
N PRO A 542 23.29 3.22 0.02
CA PRO A 542 24.04 1.98 0.21
C PRO A 542 25.39 1.97 -0.51
N MET A 543 25.44 2.45 -1.75
CA MET A 543 26.67 2.54 -2.54
C MET A 543 27.70 3.45 -1.87
N GLU A 544 27.29 4.59 -1.34
CA GLU A 544 28.18 5.56 -0.70
C GLU A 544 28.58 5.13 0.72
N SER A 545 27.63 4.57 1.48
CA SER A 545 27.86 4.21 2.89
C SER A 545 28.49 2.85 3.09
N GLY A 546 28.33 1.93 2.14
CA GLY A 546 28.70 0.52 2.29
C GLY A 546 27.83 -0.17 3.35
N LYS A 547 26.58 0.25 3.52
CA LYS A 547 25.62 -0.32 4.47
C LYS A 547 24.36 -0.76 3.72
N ASP A 548 23.84 -1.92 4.11
CA ASP A 548 22.51 -2.34 3.70
C ASP A 548 21.45 -1.32 4.16
N ILE A 549 20.40 -1.13 3.37
CA ILE A 549 19.34 -0.14 3.66
C ILE A 549 18.64 -0.35 5.00
N MET A 550 18.76 -1.54 5.60
CA MET A 550 18.23 -1.84 6.93
C MET A 550 19.09 -1.29 8.06
N TYR A 551 20.13 -0.51 7.77
CA TYR A 551 21.02 0.07 8.77
C TYR A 551 20.94 1.59 8.79
N LYS A 552 21.04 2.16 9.99
CA LYS A 552 21.08 3.62 10.17
C LYS A 552 22.20 4.25 9.36
N GLY A 553 21.86 5.33 8.65
CA GLY A 553 22.79 6.09 7.80
C GLY A 553 23.13 5.40 6.47
N SER A 554 22.33 4.43 6.04
CA SER A 554 22.46 3.79 4.72
C SER A 554 21.80 4.57 3.62
N SER A 555 20.74 5.33 3.87
CA SER A 555 20.02 6.08 2.86
C SER A 555 20.02 7.58 3.12
N LYS A 556 19.63 8.34 2.10
CA LYS A 556 19.59 9.82 2.17
C LYS A 556 18.47 10.29 3.09
N TYR A 557 17.27 9.75 2.95
CA TYR A 557 16.11 10.11 3.74
C TYR A 557 15.48 8.89 4.44
N PHE A 558 14.97 9.15 5.63
CA PHE A 558 14.22 8.21 6.44
C PHE A 558 12.89 8.86 6.83
N ALA A 559 11.81 8.54 6.15
CA ALA A 559 10.51 9.22 6.27
C ALA A 559 9.45 8.44 7.06
N GLY A 560 9.82 7.76 8.08
CA GLY A 560 8.94 6.94 8.91
C GLY A 560 9.74 6.03 9.82
N PRO A 561 9.31 4.85 10.24
CA PRO A 561 8.13 4.09 9.79
C PRO A 561 6.79 4.73 10.10
N GLY A 562 5.78 4.40 9.28
CA GLY A 562 4.40 4.80 9.51
C GLY A 562 3.68 3.85 10.46
N LEU A 563 2.84 4.41 11.33
CA LEU A 563 1.85 3.67 12.10
C LEU A 563 0.48 3.95 11.48
N LEU A 564 -0.16 2.94 10.92
CA LEU A 564 -1.45 3.15 10.26
C LEU A 564 -2.60 3.08 11.28
N VAL A 565 -3.45 4.08 11.26
CA VAL A 565 -4.45 4.32 12.30
C VAL A 565 -5.85 4.42 11.72
N THR A 566 -6.84 3.93 12.47
CA THR A 566 -8.27 4.00 12.11
C THR A 566 -9.10 4.65 13.20
N GLY A 567 -10.32 5.09 12.84
CA GLY A 567 -11.34 5.46 13.78
C GLY A 567 -11.21 6.86 14.37
N VAL A 568 -10.71 7.86 13.63
CA VAL A 568 -10.68 9.25 14.09
C VAL A 568 -12.07 9.78 14.35
N ALA A 569 -13.04 9.50 13.47
CA ALA A 569 -14.43 9.88 13.64
C ALA A 569 -15.06 9.18 14.86
N ASP A 570 -14.84 7.87 15.01
CA ASP A 570 -15.35 7.12 16.18
C ASP A 570 -14.81 7.66 17.51
N TYR A 571 -13.53 8.04 17.53
CA TYR A 571 -12.92 8.69 18.69
C TYR A 571 -13.55 10.04 18.96
N ALA A 572 -13.58 10.93 17.97
CA ALA A 572 -14.08 12.27 18.13
C ALA A 572 -15.57 12.29 18.53
N ASP A 573 -16.39 11.48 17.86
CA ASP A 573 -17.81 11.32 18.17
C ASP A 573 -18.05 10.78 19.58
N SER A 574 -17.23 9.82 20.02
CA SER A 574 -17.32 9.24 21.36
C SER A 574 -16.95 10.28 22.44
N MET A 575 -15.84 10.98 22.24
CA MET A 575 -15.37 12.00 23.17
C MET A 575 -16.34 13.19 23.23
N ALA A 576 -16.87 13.62 22.08
CA ALA A 576 -17.88 14.67 22.00
C ALA A 576 -19.17 14.28 22.73
N ALA A 577 -19.61 13.04 22.59
CA ALA A 577 -20.80 12.53 23.30
C ALA A 577 -20.59 12.51 24.81
N VAL A 578 -19.44 12.03 25.29
CA VAL A 578 -19.11 12.06 26.74
C VAL A 578 -19.03 13.49 27.23
N LYS A 579 -18.30 14.38 26.55
CA LYS A 579 -18.15 15.78 26.93
C LYS A 579 -19.51 16.47 27.04
N LYS A 580 -20.30 16.36 25.96
CA LYS A 580 -21.60 17.05 25.87
C LYS A 580 -22.64 16.51 26.85
N LEU A 581 -22.88 15.18 26.82
CA LEU A 581 -24.03 14.60 27.49
C LEU A 581 -23.79 14.29 28.98
N VAL A 582 -22.53 13.94 29.34
CA VAL A 582 -22.16 13.62 30.73
C VAL A 582 -21.73 14.87 31.50
N TYR A 583 -20.83 15.69 30.90
CA TYR A 583 -20.20 16.77 31.66
C TYR A 583 -20.83 18.14 31.42
N ASP A 584 -21.13 18.57 30.19
CA ASP A 584 -21.67 19.88 29.88
C ASP A 584 -23.17 19.97 30.18
N ASP A 585 -23.97 19.15 29.48
CA ASP A 585 -25.43 19.15 29.59
C ASP A 585 -25.95 18.35 30.81
N LYS A 586 -25.15 17.41 31.33
CA LYS A 586 -25.48 16.51 32.45
C LYS A 586 -26.80 15.76 32.26
N LYS A 587 -27.07 15.33 31.03
CA LYS A 587 -28.26 14.57 30.67
C LYS A 587 -28.19 13.12 31.14
N ILE A 588 -27.00 12.56 31.21
CA ILE A 588 -26.71 11.21 31.72
C ILE A 588 -25.50 11.25 32.65
N THR A 589 -25.37 10.28 33.51
CA THR A 589 -24.20 10.08 34.36
C THR A 589 -23.21 9.15 33.66
N MET A 590 -21.93 9.22 34.02
CA MET A 590 -20.91 8.28 33.53
C MET A 590 -21.28 6.82 33.87
N ALA A 591 -21.88 6.59 35.03
CA ALA A 591 -22.31 5.25 35.46
C ALA A 591 -23.45 4.69 34.59
N GLU A 592 -24.43 5.51 34.20
CA GLU A 592 -25.48 5.12 33.25
C GLU A 592 -24.93 4.83 31.87
N LEU A 593 -24.01 5.66 31.38
CA LEU A 593 -23.34 5.43 30.11
C LEU A 593 -22.58 4.09 30.10
N ILE A 594 -21.77 3.83 31.12
CA ILE A 594 -20.98 2.59 31.22
C ILE A 594 -21.90 1.36 31.32
N ASP A 595 -23.03 1.44 32.07
CA ASP A 595 -23.96 0.32 32.14
C ASP A 595 -24.61 0.03 30.79
N ALA A 596 -25.02 1.07 30.06
CA ALA A 596 -25.54 0.94 28.70
C ALA A 596 -24.51 0.32 27.72
N LEU A 597 -23.25 0.79 27.77
CA LEU A 597 -22.16 0.27 26.93
C LEU A 597 -21.84 -1.20 27.24
N ARG A 598 -21.79 -1.58 28.54
CA ARG A 598 -21.56 -2.98 28.96
C ARG A 598 -22.60 -3.93 28.41
N LYS A 599 -23.82 -3.48 28.25
CA LYS A 599 -24.95 -4.25 27.69
C LYS A 599 -25.09 -4.10 26.18
N ASP A 600 -24.12 -3.51 25.51
CA ASP A 600 -24.17 -3.22 24.07
C ASP A 600 -25.49 -2.50 23.69
N PHE A 601 -25.94 -1.59 24.56
CA PHE A 601 -27.20 -0.84 24.48
C PHE A 601 -28.49 -1.68 24.61
N GLU A 602 -28.41 -2.95 24.98
CA GLU A 602 -29.62 -3.75 25.21
C GLU A 602 -30.48 -3.11 26.33
N GLY A 603 -31.68 -2.70 25.95
CA GLY A 603 -32.61 -1.97 26.85
C GLY A 603 -32.28 -0.48 27.07
N TYR A 604 -31.40 0.09 26.29
CA TYR A 604 -30.96 1.50 26.31
C TYR A 604 -31.15 2.23 24.98
N ASP A 605 -32.19 1.88 24.21
CA ASP A 605 -32.44 2.45 22.88
C ASP A 605 -32.55 3.98 22.90
N ASP A 606 -33.23 4.55 23.90
CA ASP A 606 -33.36 6.01 24.06
C ASP A 606 -32.02 6.68 24.35
N LEU A 607 -31.17 6.06 25.18
CA LEU A 607 -29.84 6.56 25.46
C LEU A 607 -28.96 6.48 24.23
N ARG A 608 -28.98 5.35 23.52
CA ARG A 608 -28.24 5.19 22.23
C ARG A 608 -28.72 6.24 21.23
N TYR A 609 -30.01 6.47 21.10
CA TYR A 609 -30.57 7.51 20.22
C TYR A 609 -30.02 8.89 20.58
N MET A 610 -29.99 9.23 21.89
CA MET A 610 -29.43 10.47 22.39
C MET A 610 -27.94 10.63 22.05
N LEU A 611 -27.13 9.57 22.23
CA LEU A 611 -25.70 9.56 21.84
C LEU A 611 -25.50 9.84 20.37
N ILE A 612 -26.35 9.30 19.49
CA ILE A 612 -26.26 9.47 18.04
C ILE A 612 -26.72 10.86 17.60
N HIS A 613 -27.80 11.40 18.18
CA HIS A 613 -28.50 12.55 17.62
C HIS A 613 -28.33 13.86 18.41
N ASP A 614 -28.07 13.81 19.72
CA ASP A 614 -27.94 15.02 20.55
C ASP A 614 -26.47 15.45 20.73
N ALA A 615 -25.49 14.58 20.43
CA ALA A 615 -24.08 14.92 20.42
C ALA A 615 -23.59 15.30 19.02
N PRO A 616 -22.73 16.33 18.90
CA PRO A 616 -22.11 16.68 17.63
C PRO A 616 -21.39 15.49 16.98
N LYS A 617 -21.34 15.46 15.64
CA LYS A 617 -20.70 14.42 14.86
C LYS A 617 -19.68 15.00 13.90
N TYR A 618 -18.51 14.35 13.82
CA TYR A 618 -17.43 14.69 12.91
C TYR A 618 -17.88 14.63 11.44
N GLY A 619 -17.37 15.55 10.62
CA GLY A 619 -17.72 15.66 9.21
C GLY A 619 -18.89 16.60 8.91
N ASN A 620 -19.29 17.44 9.87
CA ASN A 620 -20.39 18.39 9.73
C ASN A 620 -20.00 19.86 9.89
N ASP A 621 -18.69 20.19 9.86
CA ASP A 621 -18.17 21.55 10.06
C ASP A 621 -18.58 22.10 11.43
N ASP A 622 -18.45 21.28 12.47
CA ASP A 622 -18.77 21.66 13.86
C ASP A 622 -17.51 21.67 14.72
N PRO A 623 -17.00 22.87 15.11
CA PRO A 623 -15.76 22.98 15.89
C PRO A 623 -15.78 22.21 17.22
N TYR A 624 -16.97 21.93 17.78
CA TYR A 624 -17.07 21.20 19.03
C TYR A 624 -16.49 19.78 18.96
N VAL A 625 -16.66 19.11 17.83
CA VAL A 625 -16.17 17.75 17.60
C VAL A 625 -14.90 17.75 16.73
N ASP A 626 -14.78 18.70 15.80
CA ASP A 626 -13.62 18.80 14.90
C ASP A 626 -12.35 19.14 15.68
N ASP A 627 -12.40 20.00 16.70
CA ASP A 627 -11.28 20.29 17.60
C ASP A 627 -10.83 19.06 18.39
N ILE A 628 -11.76 18.16 18.77
CA ILE A 628 -11.43 16.90 19.44
C ILE A 628 -10.68 15.96 18.49
N ALA A 629 -11.10 15.86 17.22
CA ALA A 629 -10.41 15.08 16.20
C ALA A 629 -8.99 15.61 15.96
N LYS A 630 -8.86 16.91 15.82
CA LYS A 630 -7.59 17.63 15.63
C LYS A 630 -6.62 17.40 16.80
N ASP A 631 -7.10 17.54 18.04
CA ASP A 631 -6.28 17.29 19.23
C ASP A 631 -5.84 15.82 19.34
N CYS A 632 -6.72 14.87 19.01
CA CYS A 632 -6.40 13.45 18.98
C CYS A 632 -5.27 13.14 18.00
N VAL A 633 -5.39 13.63 16.76
CA VAL A 633 -4.41 13.40 15.70
C VAL A 633 -3.06 14.02 16.09
N LYS A 634 -3.08 15.27 16.57
CA LYS A 634 -1.86 15.93 17.02
C LYS A 634 -1.22 15.21 18.19
N TYR A 635 -1.97 14.90 19.24
CA TYR A 635 -1.44 14.24 20.44
C TYR A 635 -0.84 12.87 20.12
N SER A 636 -1.54 12.05 19.37
CA SER A 636 -1.05 10.72 18.99
C SER A 636 0.16 10.81 18.05
N GLY A 637 0.20 11.82 17.18
CA GLY A 637 1.35 12.13 16.31
C GLY A 637 2.59 12.53 17.13
N ASP A 638 2.43 13.43 18.10
CA ASP A 638 3.50 13.85 19.01
C ASP A 638 4.04 12.67 19.83
N VAL A 639 3.18 11.75 20.27
CA VAL A 639 3.61 10.52 20.96
C VAL A 639 4.39 9.62 20.02
N ALA A 640 3.91 9.37 18.80
CA ALA A 640 4.63 8.57 17.81
C ALA A 640 6.00 9.18 17.48
N ASP A 641 6.05 10.48 17.26
CA ASP A 641 7.28 11.23 16.97
C ASP A 641 8.31 11.19 18.13
N SER A 642 7.89 10.94 19.35
CA SER A 642 8.78 10.75 20.50
C SER A 642 9.57 9.43 20.46
N TYR A 643 9.17 8.46 19.66
CA TYR A 643 9.85 7.20 19.46
C TYR A 643 10.77 7.24 18.24
N THR A 644 11.91 6.56 18.34
CA THR A 644 12.90 6.48 17.27
C THR A 644 12.98 5.05 16.74
N SER A 645 12.94 4.90 15.41
CA SER A 645 13.16 3.63 14.73
C SER A 645 14.62 3.15 14.83
N ILE A 646 14.89 1.91 14.45
CA ILE A 646 16.27 1.41 14.36
C ILE A 646 17.10 2.15 13.30
N PHE A 647 16.47 2.81 12.36
CA PHE A 647 17.11 3.63 11.32
C PHE A 647 17.50 5.02 11.82
N GLY A 648 16.98 5.43 12.97
CA GLY A 648 17.23 6.73 13.58
C GLY A 648 16.24 7.82 13.17
N SER A 649 15.19 7.48 12.41
CA SER A 649 14.07 8.36 12.13
C SER A 649 12.98 8.25 13.19
N HIS A 650 12.08 9.22 13.22
CA HIS A 650 10.93 9.24 14.11
C HIS A 650 9.71 8.55 13.47
N TYR A 651 8.90 7.88 14.29
CA TYR A 651 7.65 7.31 13.84
C TYR A 651 6.65 8.41 13.44
N ALA A 652 5.76 8.07 12.52
CA ALA A 652 4.70 8.97 12.06
C ALA A 652 3.38 8.21 11.93
N ASN A 653 2.28 8.81 12.35
CA ASN A 653 0.96 8.26 12.07
C ASN A 653 0.57 8.45 10.60
N GLY A 654 -0.28 7.52 10.11
CA GLY A 654 -1.01 7.63 8.87
C GLY A 654 -2.46 7.22 9.08
N LEU A 655 -3.40 8.08 8.71
CA LEU A 655 -4.83 7.77 8.81
C LEU A 655 -5.29 7.03 7.56
N VAL A 656 -4.81 5.78 7.45
CA VAL A 656 -4.97 4.92 6.26
C VAL A 656 -5.53 3.57 6.69
N PRO A 657 -6.81 3.30 6.39
CA PRO A 657 -7.45 2.09 6.89
C PRO A 657 -7.08 0.84 6.10
N VAL A 658 -6.89 0.94 4.77
CA VAL A 658 -7.02 -0.21 3.86
C VAL A 658 -8.37 -0.89 4.13
N MET A 659 -8.42 -1.98 4.92
CA MET A 659 -9.64 -2.56 5.50
C MET A 659 -9.55 -2.74 7.02
N ALA A 660 -8.50 -2.23 7.65
CA ALA A 660 -8.24 -2.42 9.09
C ALA A 660 -9.37 -1.92 10.02
N ASN A 661 -10.20 -0.99 9.54
CA ASN A 661 -11.37 -0.52 10.29
C ASN A 661 -12.39 -1.63 10.58
N VAL A 662 -12.41 -2.73 9.80
CA VAL A 662 -13.24 -3.91 10.05
C VAL A 662 -12.66 -4.75 11.20
N PRO A 663 -11.43 -5.33 11.11
CA PRO A 663 -10.86 -6.12 12.20
C PRO A 663 -10.60 -5.30 13.47
N HIS A 664 -10.22 -4.03 13.39
CA HIS A 664 -10.14 -3.16 14.55
C HIS A 664 -11.51 -2.97 15.21
N GLY A 665 -12.59 -2.82 14.41
CA GLY A 665 -13.94 -2.74 14.93
C GLY A 665 -14.37 -4.01 15.67
N LYS A 666 -14.00 -5.18 15.15
CA LYS A 666 -14.25 -6.48 15.81
C LYS A 666 -13.52 -6.61 17.15
N ALA A 667 -12.39 -5.91 17.32
CA ALA A 667 -11.56 -5.92 18.53
C ALA A 667 -12.03 -4.92 19.62
N ILE A 668 -13.08 -4.12 19.37
CA ILE A 668 -13.56 -3.05 20.26
C ILE A 668 -15.02 -3.28 20.64
N TRP A 669 -15.34 -3.05 21.92
CA TRP A 669 -16.71 -3.11 22.45
C TRP A 669 -17.54 -1.88 22.02
N ALA A 670 -18.76 -1.73 22.56
CA ALA A 670 -19.62 -0.59 22.26
C ALA A 670 -18.97 0.75 22.67
N LEU A 671 -19.23 1.81 21.91
CA LEU A 671 -18.63 3.14 22.09
C LEU A 671 -19.66 4.23 22.39
N PRO A 672 -19.27 5.30 23.07
CA PRO A 672 -20.14 6.46 23.36
C PRO A 672 -20.66 7.20 22.12
N SER A 673 -20.09 6.98 20.93
CA SER A 673 -20.63 7.47 19.66
C SER A 673 -22.00 6.91 19.31
N GLY A 674 -22.45 5.83 20.01
CA GLY A 674 -23.63 5.02 19.72
C GLY A 674 -23.33 3.79 18.84
N ARG A 675 -22.02 3.55 18.50
CA ARG A 675 -21.57 2.37 17.77
C ARG A 675 -21.71 1.13 18.67
N LYS A 676 -22.26 0.04 18.14
CA LYS A 676 -22.35 -1.25 18.84
C LYS A 676 -21.02 -2.00 18.84
N ALA A 677 -20.91 -2.98 19.73
CA ALA A 677 -19.76 -3.86 19.82
C ALA A 677 -19.51 -4.59 18.50
N LYS A 678 -18.25 -4.71 18.13
CA LYS A 678 -17.79 -5.45 16.93
C LYS A 678 -18.21 -4.87 15.57
N GLU A 679 -19.00 -3.78 15.51
CA GLU A 679 -19.27 -3.10 14.25
C GLU A 679 -17.98 -2.49 13.66
N PRO A 680 -17.84 -2.35 12.32
CA PRO A 680 -16.71 -1.64 11.73
C PRO A 680 -16.57 -0.22 12.25
N LEU A 681 -15.33 0.28 12.30
CA LEU A 681 -15.02 1.69 12.55
C LEU A 681 -15.15 2.51 11.25
N ALA A 682 -15.14 3.83 11.37
CA ALA A 682 -15.00 4.73 10.23
C ALA A 682 -13.65 4.52 9.53
N ASP A 683 -13.62 4.73 8.22
CA ASP A 683 -12.40 4.56 7.44
C ASP A 683 -11.58 5.87 7.34
N GLY A 684 -10.27 5.77 7.54
CA GLY A 684 -9.33 6.88 7.39
C GLY A 684 -9.77 8.17 8.07
N MET A 685 -9.89 9.24 7.27
CA MET A 685 -10.40 10.54 7.69
C MET A 685 -11.91 10.70 7.52
N SER A 686 -12.57 9.68 6.95
CA SER A 686 -13.99 9.79 6.64
C SER A 686 -14.85 9.85 7.89
N PRO A 687 -15.97 10.59 7.87
CA PRO A 687 -16.97 10.51 8.94
C PRO A 687 -17.53 9.09 9.09
N TYR A 688 -18.09 8.78 10.27
CA TYR A 688 -18.81 7.52 10.45
C TYR A 688 -20.01 7.46 9.47
N PRO A 689 -20.22 6.35 8.76
CA PRO A 689 -21.26 6.24 7.74
C PRO A 689 -22.63 6.71 8.23
N GLY A 690 -23.21 7.67 7.51
CA GLY A 690 -24.53 8.22 7.83
C GLY A 690 -24.57 9.28 8.93
N TYR A 691 -23.44 9.70 9.52
CA TYR A 691 -23.38 10.77 10.52
C TYR A 691 -23.09 12.14 9.89
N ASP A 692 -22.52 12.20 8.72
CA ASP A 692 -22.30 13.41 7.91
C ASP A 692 -23.60 13.85 7.21
N LYS A 693 -24.22 14.91 7.73
CA LYS A 693 -25.54 15.39 7.28
C LYS A 693 -25.50 16.68 6.46
N HIS A 694 -24.38 17.40 6.49
CA HIS A 694 -24.27 18.74 5.92
C HIS A 694 -23.60 18.76 4.55
N GLY A 695 -23.41 17.58 3.93
CA GLY A 695 -22.89 17.42 2.57
C GLY A 695 -21.38 17.48 2.44
N PRO A 696 -20.84 17.29 1.20
CA PRO A 696 -19.41 17.04 1.00
C PRO A 696 -18.52 18.23 1.37
N THR A 697 -18.98 19.46 1.25
CA THR A 697 -18.21 20.65 1.63
C THR A 697 -17.97 20.72 3.15
N ALA A 698 -18.97 20.33 3.95
CA ALA A 698 -18.81 20.26 5.40
C ALA A 698 -17.84 19.14 5.78
N VAL A 699 -17.91 17.98 5.13
CA VAL A 699 -16.95 16.91 5.29
C VAL A 699 -15.53 17.40 5.01
N LEU A 700 -15.31 18.06 3.86
CA LEU A 700 -13.99 18.59 3.51
C LEU A 700 -13.48 19.61 4.54
N LYS A 701 -14.34 20.46 5.09
CA LYS A 701 -13.93 21.42 6.13
C LYS A 701 -13.47 20.72 7.40
N SER A 702 -14.25 19.76 7.92
CA SER A 702 -13.87 18.99 9.10
C SER A 702 -12.55 18.21 8.86
N VAL A 703 -12.37 17.61 7.67
CA VAL A 703 -11.17 16.87 7.31
C VAL A 703 -9.96 17.77 7.17
N CYS A 704 -10.10 18.91 6.48
CA CYS A 704 -9.01 19.86 6.26
C CYS A 704 -8.67 20.71 7.48
N ASP A 705 -9.51 20.75 8.54
CA ASP A 705 -9.18 21.39 9.81
C ASP A 705 -8.12 20.60 10.59
N VAL A 706 -8.01 19.30 10.35
CA VAL A 706 -6.91 18.48 10.86
C VAL A 706 -5.63 18.84 10.11
N ASN A 707 -4.54 19.08 10.82
CA ASN A 707 -3.26 19.30 10.20
C ASN A 707 -2.70 17.97 9.65
N HIS A 708 -2.84 17.73 8.35
CA HIS A 708 -2.37 16.50 7.70
C HIS A 708 -0.88 16.23 7.88
N ALA A 709 -0.05 17.27 8.07
CA ALA A 709 1.38 17.10 8.31
C ALA A 709 1.73 16.53 9.70
N ASP A 710 0.78 16.41 10.61
CA ASP A 710 0.92 15.64 11.84
C ASP A 710 0.81 14.11 11.59
N CYS A 711 0.38 13.73 10.37
CA CYS A 711 0.27 12.36 9.88
C CYS A 711 1.18 12.14 8.65
N ARG A 712 2.50 12.17 8.84
CA ARG A 712 3.49 12.13 7.74
C ARG A 712 3.46 10.82 6.91
N ALA A 713 2.81 9.76 7.40
CA ALA A 713 2.58 8.54 6.63
C ALA A 713 1.32 8.63 5.73
N GLY A 714 0.67 9.79 5.68
CA GLY A 714 -0.47 10.08 4.81
C GLY A 714 -1.83 10.02 5.50
N THR A 715 -2.81 10.62 4.88
CA THR A 715 -4.22 10.59 5.32
C THR A 715 -5.12 10.27 4.13
N LEU A 716 -6.22 9.59 4.37
CA LEU A 716 -7.10 9.09 3.32
C LEU A 716 -8.55 9.48 3.56
N LEU A 717 -9.15 10.14 2.56
CA LEU A 717 -10.58 10.48 2.54
C LEU A 717 -11.30 9.71 1.43
N ASN A 718 -12.37 9.02 1.78
CA ASN A 718 -13.31 8.41 0.84
C ASN A 718 -14.57 9.26 0.69
N LEU A 719 -14.97 9.55 -0.53
CA LEU A 719 -16.28 10.12 -0.86
C LEU A 719 -17.04 9.20 -1.81
N LYS A 720 -18.35 9.14 -1.67
CA LYS A 720 -19.23 8.38 -2.56
C LYS A 720 -20.17 9.32 -3.29
N LEU A 721 -20.10 9.29 -4.62
CA LEU A 721 -20.91 10.13 -5.50
C LEU A 721 -21.90 9.28 -6.30
N THR A 722 -23.12 9.77 -6.49
CA THR A 722 -24.00 9.14 -7.47
C THR A 722 -23.49 9.40 -8.89
N PRO A 723 -23.57 8.42 -9.81
CA PRO A 723 -23.11 8.61 -11.21
C PRO A 723 -23.74 9.81 -11.91
N GLN A 724 -24.98 10.17 -11.55
CA GLN A 724 -25.73 11.28 -12.11
C GLN A 724 -25.08 12.64 -11.87
N LEU A 725 -24.34 12.79 -10.78
CA LEU A 725 -23.68 14.06 -10.42
C LEU A 725 -22.59 14.47 -11.40
N ILE A 726 -21.91 13.51 -12.01
CA ILE A 726 -20.70 13.74 -12.83
C ILE A 726 -20.83 13.17 -14.25
N LYS A 727 -22.05 12.84 -14.68
CA LYS A 727 -22.31 12.28 -16.01
C LYS A 727 -22.06 13.24 -17.17
N ASP A 728 -22.15 14.53 -16.92
CA ASP A 728 -22.03 15.58 -17.93
C ASP A 728 -20.90 16.57 -17.59
N LYS A 729 -20.60 17.45 -18.53
CA LYS A 729 -19.54 18.46 -18.38
C LYS A 729 -19.78 19.39 -17.19
N ALA A 730 -21.02 19.76 -16.90
CA ALA A 730 -21.33 20.66 -15.78
C ALA A 730 -21.07 19.96 -14.44
N GLY A 731 -21.45 18.70 -14.30
CA GLY A 731 -21.16 17.89 -13.13
C GLY A 731 -19.65 17.70 -12.92
N LYS A 732 -18.91 17.39 -13.98
CA LYS A 732 -17.44 17.28 -13.91
C LYS A 732 -16.77 18.60 -13.53
N GLN A 733 -17.28 19.76 -14.00
CA GLN A 733 -16.79 21.07 -13.57
C GLN A 733 -17.02 21.33 -12.08
N LYS A 734 -18.13 20.86 -11.51
CA LYS A 734 -18.38 20.95 -10.07
C LYS A 734 -17.44 20.04 -9.28
N LEU A 735 -17.15 18.85 -9.79
CA LEU A 735 -16.11 17.98 -9.19
C LEU A 735 -14.73 18.64 -9.21
N VAL A 736 -14.36 19.29 -10.32
CA VAL A 736 -13.11 20.09 -10.40
C VAL A 736 -13.11 21.21 -9.35
N ALA A 737 -14.25 21.90 -9.17
CA ALA A 737 -14.35 22.94 -8.15
C ALA A 737 -14.24 22.36 -6.72
N LEU A 738 -14.76 21.16 -6.46
CA LEU A 738 -14.59 20.46 -5.18
C LEU A 738 -13.13 20.15 -4.92
N LEU A 739 -12.40 19.57 -5.90
CA LEU A 739 -10.97 19.29 -5.78
C LEU A 739 -10.14 20.55 -5.52
N ARG A 740 -10.46 21.65 -6.24
CA ARG A 740 -9.80 22.94 -5.97
C ARG A 740 -10.11 23.51 -4.60
N SER A 741 -11.32 23.31 -4.11
CA SER A 741 -11.70 23.75 -2.75
C SER A 741 -10.90 22.99 -1.69
N GLU A 742 -10.75 21.68 -1.85
CA GLU A 742 -9.94 20.85 -0.94
C GLU A 742 -8.46 21.25 -0.95
N GLU A 743 -7.89 21.49 -2.13
CA GLU A 743 -6.53 22.03 -2.28
C GLU A 743 -6.34 23.35 -1.50
N VAL A 744 -7.27 24.30 -1.67
CA VAL A 744 -7.22 25.62 -0.99
C VAL A 744 -7.40 25.48 0.53
N MET A 745 -8.19 24.53 0.99
CA MET A 745 -8.40 24.28 2.42
C MET A 745 -7.25 23.50 3.08
N GLY A 746 -6.24 23.06 2.34
CA GLY A 746 -5.10 22.33 2.86
C GLY A 746 -5.32 20.82 2.99
N GLY A 747 -6.26 20.26 2.24
CA GLY A 747 -6.44 18.81 2.13
C GLY A 747 -5.20 18.12 1.58
N PHE A 748 -5.09 16.82 1.83
CA PHE A 748 -3.97 16.02 1.33
C PHE A 748 -4.40 15.01 0.26
N HIS A 749 -5.52 14.30 0.48
CA HIS A 749 -5.93 13.22 -0.40
C HIS A 749 -7.43 13.02 -0.39
N VAL A 750 -7.98 12.76 -1.60
CA VAL A 750 -9.36 12.29 -1.77
C VAL A 750 -9.45 11.23 -2.87
N GLN A 751 -10.33 10.29 -2.67
CA GLN A 751 -10.71 9.28 -3.67
C GLN A 751 -12.22 9.07 -3.69
N PHE A 752 -12.74 8.54 -4.80
CA PHE A 752 -14.18 8.52 -5.03
C PHE A 752 -14.68 7.11 -5.38
N ASN A 753 -15.84 6.74 -4.81
CA ASN A 753 -16.71 5.72 -5.35
C ASN A 753 -17.82 6.41 -6.18
N VAL A 754 -17.97 6.02 -7.43
CA VAL A 754 -19.01 6.53 -8.32
C VAL A 754 -19.96 5.40 -8.66
N VAL A 755 -20.81 5.08 -7.71
CA VAL A 755 -21.79 3.99 -7.80
C VAL A 755 -22.96 4.31 -6.87
N ASP A 756 -24.17 4.02 -7.28
CA ASP A 756 -25.34 4.20 -6.41
C ASP A 756 -25.55 2.99 -5.49
N ARG A 757 -26.29 3.24 -4.41
CA ARG A 757 -26.54 2.24 -3.38
C ARG A 757 -27.36 1.06 -3.91
N ASP A 758 -28.30 1.30 -4.79
CA ASP A 758 -29.18 0.26 -5.33
C ASP A 758 -28.41 -0.72 -6.20
N THR A 759 -27.46 -0.23 -7.01
CA THR A 759 -26.53 -1.08 -7.77
C THR A 759 -25.69 -1.98 -6.86
N LEU A 760 -25.14 -1.45 -5.76
CA LEU A 760 -24.37 -2.24 -4.81
C LEU A 760 -25.23 -3.29 -4.10
N LEU A 761 -26.45 -2.94 -3.71
CA LEU A 761 -27.38 -3.88 -3.08
C LEU A 761 -27.82 -4.99 -4.05
N ASP A 762 -27.98 -4.66 -5.34
CA ASP A 762 -28.30 -5.65 -6.36
C ASP A 762 -27.10 -6.56 -6.66
N ALA A 763 -25.88 -5.98 -6.74
CA ALA A 763 -24.64 -6.72 -6.90
C ALA A 763 -24.37 -7.70 -5.74
N GLN A 764 -24.72 -7.33 -4.50
CA GLN A 764 -24.60 -8.22 -3.34
C GLN A 764 -25.57 -9.41 -3.40
N LYS A 765 -26.75 -9.22 -4.00
CA LYS A 765 -27.77 -10.26 -4.17
C LYS A 765 -27.55 -11.14 -5.40
N HIS A 766 -27.03 -10.54 -6.47
CA HIS A 766 -26.86 -11.14 -7.79
C HIS A 766 -25.43 -10.97 -8.30
N PRO A 767 -24.41 -11.49 -7.57
CA PRO A 767 -22.99 -11.24 -7.88
C PRO A 767 -22.60 -11.71 -9.30
N GLU A 768 -23.30 -12.68 -9.83
CA GLU A 768 -23.09 -13.19 -11.19
C GLU A 768 -23.32 -12.17 -12.31
N ASN A 769 -24.08 -11.11 -12.04
CA ASN A 769 -24.37 -10.05 -12.98
C ASN A 769 -23.39 -8.86 -12.89
N TYR A 770 -22.53 -8.84 -11.85
CA TYR A 770 -21.67 -7.72 -11.50
C TYR A 770 -20.20 -8.13 -11.28
N SER A 771 -19.77 -9.18 -11.97
CA SER A 771 -18.42 -9.72 -11.84
C SER A 771 -17.29 -8.74 -12.18
N ASP A 772 -17.62 -7.65 -12.88
CA ASP A 772 -16.73 -6.59 -13.33
C ASP A 772 -16.90 -5.27 -12.55
N LEU A 773 -17.81 -5.23 -11.55
CA LEU A 773 -18.05 -4.03 -10.76
C LEU A 773 -16.86 -3.74 -9.85
N LEU A 774 -16.06 -2.74 -10.23
CA LEU A 774 -14.97 -2.22 -9.40
C LEU A 774 -15.49 -1.19 -8.39
N VAL A 775 -14.93 -1.25 -7.19
CA VAL A 775 -15.19 -0.26 -6.13
C VAL A 775 -13.88 0.17 -5.49
N ARG A 776 -13.84 1.41 -5.03
CA ARG A 776 -12.73 1.91 -4.22
C ARG A 776 -12.91 1.49 -2.78
N VAL A 777 -11.96 0.71 -2.28
CA VAL A 777 -11.94 0.28 -0.89
C VAL A 777 -11.31 1.39 -0.03
N ALA A 778 -10.01 1.43 0.09
CA ALA A 778 -9.28 2.54 0.69
C ALA A 778 -7.81 2.46 0.25
N GLY A 779 -7.44 3.33 -0.70
CA GLY A 779 -6.12 3.34 -1.32
C GLY A 779 -5.94 2.36 -2.48
N TYR A 780 -6.91 1.48 -2.73
CA TYR A 780 -6.91 0.53 -3.84
C TYR A 780 -8.35 0.24 -4.30
N SER A 781 -8.49 -0.33 -5.50
CA SER A 781 -9.76 -0.77 -6.04
C SER A 781 -9.81 -2.30 -6.06
N ALA A 782 -10.99 -2.85 -5.81
CA ALA A 782 -11.25 -4.29 -5.86
C ALA A 782 -12.60 -4.56 -6.55
N PHE A 783 -12.80 -5.79 -7.01
CA PHE A 783 -14.11 -6.20 -7.51
C PHE A 783 -15.06 -6.37 -6.34
N PHE A 784 -16.21 -5.71 -6.41
CA PHE A 784 -17.17 -5.68 -5.32
C PHE A 784 -17.65 -7.08 -4.91
N VAL A 785 -17.81 -7.96 -5.89
CA VAL A 785 -18.29 -9.32 -5.66
C VAL A 785 -17.25 -10.24 -5.01
N ASP A 786 -15.97 -9.88 -5.07
CA ASP A 786 -14.89 -10.63 -4.44
C ASP A 786 -14.68 -10.21 -2.96
N LEU A 787 -15.32 -9.12 -2.55
CA LEU A 787 -15.23 -8.63 -1.18
C LEU A 787 -16.10 -9.47 -0.23
N ARG A 788 -15.62 -9.67 1.00
CA ARG A 788 -16.44 -10.22 2.08
C ARG A 788 -17.65 -9.31 2.36
N LYS A 789 -18.70 -9.91 2.88
CA LYS A 789 -19.95 -9.20 3.15
C LYS A 789 -19.77 -7.95 4.00
N GLU A 790 -18.92 -8.00 5.03
CA GLU A 790 -18.65 -6.86 5.92
C GLU A 790 -18.03 -5.69 5.16
N ALA A 791 -17.12 -5.97 4.21
CA ALA A 791 -16.52 -4.96 3.36
C ALA A 791 -17.53 -4.39 2.35
N GLN A 792 -18.37 -5.25 1.76
CA GLN A 792 -19.47 -4.81 0.89
C GLN A 792 -20.45 -3.90 1.66
N ASP A 793 -20.88 -4.32 2.84
CA ASP A 793 -21.79 -3.56 3.69
C ASP A 793 -21.21 -2.20 4.07
N LEU A 794 -19.90 -2.13 4.34
CA LEU A 794 -19.21 -0.86 4.62
C LEU A 794 -19.32 0.09 3.43
N ILE A 795 -19.03 -0.37 2.21
CA ILE A 795 -19.08 0.46 1.00
C ILE A 795 -20.53 0.87 0.66
N ILE A 796 -21.49 -0.03 0.84
CA ILE A 796 -22.92 0.24 0.68
C ILE A 796 -23.37 1.35 1.62
N ASN A 797 -22.89 1.33 2.87
CA ASN A 797 -23.34 2.24 3.93
C ASN A 797 -22.58 3.58 3.94
N ARG A 798 -21.51 3.77 3.17
CA ARG A 798 -20.90 5.09 3.01
C ARG A 798 -21.94 6.11 2.58
N THR A 799 -21.89 7.30 3.17
CA THR A 799 -22.81 8.39 2.85
C THR A 799 -22.71 8.74 1.36
N GLU A 800 -23.86 8.75 0.73
CA GLU A 800 -23.95 9.02 -0.70
C GLU A 800 -24.24 10.48 -0.97
N VAL A 801 -23.35 11.16 -1.68
CA VAL A 801 -23.59 12.51 -2.18
C VAL A 801 -24.43 12.41 -3.44
N SER A 802 -25.68 12.87 -3.37
CA SER A 802 -26.67 12.86 -4.48
C SER A 802 -27.01 14.25 -5.03
N ALA A 803 -26.49 15.31 -4.40
CA ALA A 803 -26.65 16.70 -4.85
C ALA A 803 -25.36 17.50 -4.56
N TRP A 804 -25.07 18.50 -5.42
CA TRP A 804 -23.97 19.45 -5.26
C TRP A 804 -24.41 20.69 -4.46
#